data_759387b944b750448ff9028bfe1f6604
#
_entry.id   759387b944b750448ff9028bfe1f6604
#
_cell.length_a   1.000
_cell.length_b   1.000
_cell.length_c   1.000
_cell.angle_alpha   90.00
_cell.angle_beta   90.00
_cell.angle_gamma   90.00
#
_symmetry.space_group_name_H-M   'P 1'
#
loop_
_entity.id
_entity.type
_entity.pdbx_description
1 polymer ?
#
loop_
_entity_poly.entity_id
_entity_poly.type
_entity_poly.pdbx_seq_one_letter_code
_entity_poly.pdbx_strand_id
1 'polypeptide(L)'
;MNVATYLGRFLGVGSSVAVAFALASCGGTGSSSTTTTPPPPAVSVALNQTSVNVAVRGTTQFTATVTNSSNASVTWSVDGVASGNSTTGTISSSGLYTAPAQPGSHSVTATSVADSSATAKATVAVGLLSLTPSTATINASATQQFDATIQGFSNTSVTWSVNQISGGNSTVGTITSNGMYTAPAQGGSYTITATSAVDASVTATATITVKSLISIAVSPSTASIFVGAAQQFSATATYSDGSTANISSTASWTSAPTAVATVNAAGLATAATPGTATVTASLSGINGTAALTVKAKAVTSISVSPATWTLLTGATQQFSATATYNDGSTSDVTASTSWSTADPSVATINSSGIATGVASGSTTVMASYQTFTADATAVVSASVGTSVPLWHFDTLRSGLNANESFLTTSNVNTSTFGKLFSYLVDGYVYGQPLLVSDLTINGSTHNVLFVATENDSVYAFDADTYGTGAPLWQVSLLQSGETPLTNSPILPFTGITSTPAIDLTTNTMYVVSTQTNATGGTFRLNALDITSGAQKYGGPVTIQASVAGTNATTLTTACLQRAALLVVNGSVFIGFGSCHSGWLLAYDEQTLAQTGVFNSSPNLAGEGPYASAGGVWMGGGGPVADTLGNIYDTTGNGPYDGLTAFGDSVLKFSPTLQLLDNFTPDDYAYMNCQDADLAAGGLLLIPGTTEALAGGKTGKLYLVNTTNLGGEQANDAGATQTLWFEDDLSAPYPASCTDSSGTHTTDINSYEIFGTAAYFNGSVYLGITPTAVGVPAGIRQFAYSGLLTQGAYTSNSIDEGSYGTTPFISANGTANGIVWMIDHGQPLQDPNGQSTATLRAYDAANLTGGELYDSGQNPADVPGYGIKFTSPMVANGKVYIGTGHDDVTVPNPQGEVDVYGLKP
;
A
#
# COMPACT_ATOMS: atom_id res chain seq x y z
N MET A 1 2.81 -11.15 -7.27
CA MET A 1 2.64 -9.70 -7.15
C MET A 1 2.36 -9.09 -8.50
N ASN A 2 1.12 -8.91 -8.84
CA ASN A 2 0.72 -8.42 -10.17
C ASN A 2 0.45 -6.92 -10.13
N VAL A 3 1.44 -6.14 -10.52
CA VAL A 3 1.25 -4.71 -10.84
C VAL A 3 0.93 -4.49 -12.33
N ALA A 4 0.81 -5.56 -13.14
CA ALA A 4 0.77 -5.47 -14.60
C ALA A 4 -0.59 -5.75 -15.25
N THR A 5 -1.70 -5.81 -14.56
CA THR A 5 -2.96 -6.23 -15.20
C THR A 5 -4.06 -5.18 -15.17
N TYR A 6 -3.76 -3.93 -15.54
CA TYR A 6 -4.81 -3.02 -16.02
C TYR A 6 -4.23 -2.04 -17.04
N LEU A 7 -4.13 -2.46 -18.28
CA LEU A 7 -4.20 -1.52 -19.41
C LEU A 7 -4.73 -2.25 -20.65
N GLY A 8 -5.87 -1.80 -21.01
CA GLY A 8 -6.83 -2.17 -21.99
C GLY A 8 -6.34 -2.77 -23.30
N ARG A 9 -7.14 -3.67 -23.75
CA ARG A 9 -7.25 -4.13 -25.14
C ARG A 9 -7.34 -2.95 -26.09
N PHE A 10 -6.42 -2.88 -27.05
CA PHE A 10 -6.69 -2.30 -28.35
C PHE A 10 -6.11 -3.21 -29.43
N LEU A 11 -6.99 -3.65 -30.31
CA LEU A 11 -6.73 -4.46 -31.48
C LEU A 11 -5.83 -3.68 -32.45
N GLY A 12 -4.71 -4.29 -32.83
CA GLY A 12 -3.92 -3.87 -33.98
C GLY A 12 -4.43 -4.52 -35.24
N VAL A 13 -4.75 -3.68 -36.21
CA VAL A 13 -4.94 -4.12 -37.61
C VAL A 13 -3.65 -3.83 -38.36
N GLY A 14 -3.04 -4.89 -38.86
CA GLY A 14 -1.83 -4.79 -39.64
C GLY A 14 -2.10 -4.22 -41.05
N SER A 15 -1.21 -3.37 -41.48
CA SER A 15 -1.13 -2.97 -42.90
C SER A 15 0.09 -3.60 -43.54
N SER A 16 -0.17 -4.40 -44.54
CA SER A 16 0.82 -5.01 -45.43
C SER A 16 1.29 -3.98 -46.44
N VAL A 17 2.60 -3.80 -46.53
CA VAL A 17 3.25 -3.03 -47.60
C VAL A 17 3.58 -4.00 -48.73
N ALA A 18 3.03 -3.78 -49.91
CA ALA A 18 3.43 -4.49 -51.12
C ALA A 18 4.40 -3.59 -51.90
N VAL A 19 5.57 -4.07 -52.13
CA VAL A 19 6.58 -3.50 -53.02
C VAL A 19 6.40 -4.08 -54.40
N ALA A 20 6.18 -3.25 -55.39
CA ALA A 20 6.17 -3.68 -56.79
C ALA A 20 7.48 -3.31 -57.48
N PHE A 21 8.16 -4.27 -57.98
CA PHE A 21 9.34 -4.11 -58.83
C PHE A 21 8.91 -3.85 -60.29
N ALA A 22 9.49 -2.83 -60.90
CA ALA A 22 9.40 -2.58 -62.34
C ALA A 22 10.61 -3.23 -63.04
N LEU A 23 10.34 -4.05 -64.02
CA LEU A 23 11.32 -4.54 -64.95
C LEU A 23 11.13 -3.84 -66.30
N ALA A 24 12.21 -3.26 -66.74
CA ALA A 24 12.31 -2.70 -68.09
C ALA A 24 12.63 -3.80 -69.12
N SER A 25 12.03 -3.72 -70.25
CA SER A 25 12.50 -4.41 -71.46
C SER A 25 12.47 -3.52 -72.68
N CYS A 26 13.56 -3.56 -73.40
CA CYS A 26 13.94 -2.73 -74.53
C CYS A 26 13.50 -3.40 -75.86
N GLY A 27 13.23 -2.60 -76.86
CA GLY A 27 13.32 -3.08 -78.24
C GLY A 27 12.51 -2.34 -79.28
N GLY A 28 13.13 -1.63 -80.15
CA GLY A 28 12.90 -1.69 -81.58
C GLY A 28 12.24 -0.54 -82.32
N THR A 29 13.02 0.32 -82.81
CA THR A 29 13.01 1.03 -84.14
C THR A 29 11.72 1.12 -84.95
N GLY A 30 11.47 2.33 -85.45
CA GLY A 30 10.56 2.60 -86.55
C GLY A 30 10.28 4.08 -86.76
N SER A 31 11.05 4.72 -87.60
CA SER A 31 10.87 6.10 -88.06
C SER A 31 9.63 6.29 -88.92
N SER A 32 8.78 7.24 -88.57
CA SER A 32 8.05 8.01 -89.60
C SER A 32 7.59 9.35 -89.01
N SER A 33 7.98 10.38 -89.71
CA SER A 33 7.63 11.74 -89.43
C SER A 33 6.18 12.00 -89.78
N THR A 34 5.42 12.42 -88.82
CA THR A 34 4.16 13.16 -89.05
C THR A 34 4.15 14.37 -88.16
N THR A 35 4.04 15.54 -88.74
CA THR A 35 3.83 16.80 -88.09
C THR A 35 2.58 16.72 -87.19
N THR A 36 2.75 16.67 -85.88
CA THR A 36 1.64 16.87 -84.96
C THR A 36 1.69 18.24 -84.35
N THR A 37 0.61 18.97 -84.55
CA THR A 37 0.27 20.12 -83.72
C THR A 37 0.48 19.87 -82.25
N PRO A 38 0.98 20.80 -81.43
CA PRO A 38 1.13 20.57 -80.02
C PRO A 38 -0.23 20.20 -79.43
N PRO A 39 -0.27 19.23 -78.51
CA PRO A 39 -1.50 18.89 -77.84
C PRO A 39 -2.05 20.12 -77.14
N PRO A 40 -3.38 20.33 -77.16
CA PRO A 40 -3.98 21.42 -76.41
C PRO A 40 -3.55 21.36 -74.99
N PRO A 41 -3.32 22.51 -74.34
CA PRO A 41 -2.86 22.51 -72.96
C PRO A 41 -3.85 21.77 -72.10
N ALA A 42 -3.31 20.88 -71.28
CA ALA A 42 -4.08 20.01 -70.39
C ALA A 42 -5.02 20.81 -69.50
N VAL A 43 -6.23 20.31 -69.29
CA VAL A 43 -7.18 20.95 -68.36
C VAL A 43 -6.54 20.93 -66.96
N SER A 44 -6.62 22.06 -66.26
CA SER A 44 -6.18 22.11 -64.85
C SER A 44 -7.22 22.76 -63.97
N VAL A 45 -7.26 22.35 -62.71
CA VAL A 45 -8.13 22.91 -61.67
C VAL A 45 -7.28 23.59 -60.61
N ALA A 46 -7.71 24.73 -60.14
CA ALA A 46 -7.09 25.41 -59.00
C ALA A 46 -8.19 25.78 -57.99
N LEU A 47 -7.87 25.71 -56.73
CA LEU A 47 -8.74 26.16 -55.64
C LEU A 47 -8.28 27.52 -55.14
N ASN A 48 -9.25 28.35 -54.67
CA ASN A 48 -8.97 29.66 -54.06
C ASN A 48 -8.11 29.56 -52.78
N GLN A 49 -8.05 28.38 -52.17
CA GLN A 49 -7.23 28.11 -51.00
C GLN A 49 -6.85 26.63 -50.96
N THR A 50 -5.63 26.32 -50.49
CA THR A 50 -5.10 24.95 -50.39
C THR A 50 -5.19 24.39 -48.96
N SER A 51 -5.47 25.27 -47.99
CA SER A 51 -5.74 24.86 -46.61
C SER A 51 -6.59 25.90 -45.91
N VAL A 52 -7.43 25.49 -45.01
CA VAL A 52 -8.28 26.33 -44.18
C VAL A 52 -8.59 25.66 -42.83
N ASN A 53 -8.73 26.46 -41.80
CA ASN A 53 -9.21 26.04 -40.47
C ASN A 53 -10.70 26.41 -40.37
N VAL A 54 -11.49 25.50 -39.79
CA VAL A 54 -12.94 25.68 -39.64
C VAL A 54 -13.38 25.05 -38.32
N ALA A 55 -14.27 25.70 -37.60
CA ALA A 55 -14.90 25.09 -36.44
C ALA A 55 -15.72 23.84 -36.83
N VAL A 56 -15.91 22.90 -35.94
CA VAL A 56 -16.89 21.80 -36.09
C VAL A 56 -18.25 22.42 -36.45
N ARG A 57 -18.93 21.87 -37.47
CA ARG A 57 -20.20 22.36 -38.06
C ARG A 57 -20.13 23.76 -38.69
N GLY A 58 -18.96 24.38 -38.68
CA GLY A 58 -18.71 25.64 -39.36
C GLY A 58 -18.68 25.46 -40.89
N THR A 59 -18.72 26.55 -41.62
CA THR A 59 -18.72 26.52 -43.06
C THR A 59 -17.56 27.31 -43.65
N THR A 60 -17.08 26.90 -44.83
CA THR A 60 -16.09 27.66 -45.60
C THR A 60 -16.39 27.51 -47.09
N GLN A 61 -16.16 28.58 -47.85
CA GLN A 61 -16.41 28.57 -49.27
C GLN A 61 -15.14 28.22 -50.06
N PHE A 62 -15.22 27.17 -50.85
CA PHE A 62 -14.24 26.86 -51.89
C PHE A 62 -14.75 27.33 -53.25
N THR A 63 -13.87 27.89 -54.03
CA THR A 63 -14.12 28.17 -55.43
C THR A 63 -13.05 27.50 -56.28
N ALA A 64 -13.49 26.79 -57.30
CA ALA A 64 -12.60 26.14 -58.24
C ALA A 64 -12.53 26.94 -59.58
N THR A 65 -11.33 27.10 -60.07
CA THR A 65 -11.09 27.67 -61.36
C THR A 65 -10.56 26.62 -62.30
N VAL A 66 -11.27 26.34 -63.37
CA VAL A 66 -10.84 25.38 -64.39
C VAL A 66 -10.24 26.19 -65.54
N THR A 67 -9.05 25.83 -65.96
CA THR A 67 -8.38 26.47 -67.10
C THR A 67 -8.15 25.45 -68.21
N ASN A 68 -8.00 25.98 -69.42
CA ASN A 68 -7.82 25.20 -70.66
C ASN A 68 -9.05 24.31 -71.00
N SER A 69 -10.26 24.76 -70.59
CA SER A 69 -11.53 24.09 -70.91
C SER A 69 -12.64 25.11 -71.04
N SER A 70 -13.56 24.92 -72.01
CA SER A 70 -14.79 25.76 -72.16
C SER A 70 -15.84 25.36 -71.09
N ASN A 71 -15.70 24.16 -70.46
CA ASN A 71 -16.53 23.73 -69.36
C ASN A 71 -15.81 23.99 -68.07
N ALA A 72 -16.19 25.04 -67.38
CA ALA A 72 -15.63 25.41 -66.06
C ALA A 72 -16.27 24.69 -64.90
N SER A 73 -17.17 23.73 -65.11
CA SER A 73 -17.87 23.00 -64.05
C SER A 73 -16.96 22.03 -63.37
N VAL A 74 -17.11 21.91 -62.05
CA VAL A 74 -16.42 20.89 -61.25
C VAL A 74 -17.42 20.06 -60.46
N THR A 75 -17.01 18.84 -60.14
CA THR A 75 -17.64 18.02 -59.11
C THR A 75 -16.81 18.09 -57.82
N TRP A 76 -17.47 18.08 -56.70
CA TRP A 76 -16.83 18.16 -55.40
C TRP A 76 -16.88 16.85 -54.67
N SER A 77 -15.82 16.51 -53.95
CA SER A 77 -15.77 15.41 -53.03
C SER A 77 -15.02 15.80 -51.74
N VAL A 78 -15.34 15.12 -50.66
CA VAL A 78 -14.60 15.24 -49.39
C VAL A 78 -14.10 13.87 -49.05
N ASP A 79 -12.79 13.74 -48.81
CA ASP A 79 -12.08 12.48 -48.54
C ASP A 79 -12.42 11.37 -49.57
N GLY A 80 -12.61 11.78 -50.83
CA GLY A 80 -13.00 10.93 -51.95
C GLY A 80 -14.50 10.57 -52.01
N VAL A 81 -15.33 11.01 -51.06
CA VAL A 81 -16.79 10.83 -51.09
C VAL A 81 -17.44 11.97 -51.83
N ALA A 82 -18.23 11.66 -52.87
CA ALA A 82 -18.93 12.69 -53.68
C ALA A 82 -19.88 13.50 -52.77
N SER A 83 -19.78 14.81 -52.82
CA SER A 83 -20.50 15.78 -51.95
C SER A 83 -20.22 15.64 -50.45
N GLY A 84 -19.35 14.68 -50.04
CA GLY A 84 -19.05 14.36 -48.64
C GLY A 84 -20.21 13.67 -47.90
N ASN A 85 -20.10 13.53 -46.58
CA ASN A 85 -21.12 12.93 -45.71
C ASN A 85 -21.05 13.54 -44.29
N SER A 86 -21.82 13.03 -43.35
CA SER A 86 -21.86 13.53 -41.97
C SER A 86 -20.55 13.34 -41.18
N THR A 87 -19.67 12.40 -41.60
CA THR A 87 -18.39 12.14 -40.90
C THR A 87 -17.20 12.90 -41.50
N THR A 88 -17.26 13.19 -42.80
CA THR A 88 -16.20 13.95 -43.50
C THR A 88 -16.55 15.43 -43.66
N GLY A 89 -17.76 15.81 -43.34
CA GLY A 89 -18.36 17.08 -43.76
C GLY A 89 -18.99 16.95 -45.13
N THR A 90 -19.81 17.93 -45.49
CA THR A 90 -20.52 17.97 -46.81
C THR A 90 -20.04 19.18 -47.61
N ILE A 91 -20.06 19.03 -48.90
CA ILE A 91 -19.78 20.16 -49.83
C ILE A 91 -20.87 20.28 -50.84
N SER A 92 -21.41 21.50 -51.01
CA SER A 92 -22.45 21.77 -51.99
C SER A 92 -21.88 21.80 -53.40
N SER A 93 -22.75 21.77 -54.42
CA SER A 93 -22.36 21.97 -55.82
C SER A 93 -21.74 23.34 -56.08
N SER A 94 -22.03 24.35 -55.25
CA SER A 94 -21.43 25.68 -55.29
C SER A 94 -20.08 25.77 -54.56
N GLY A 95 -19.62 24.68 -53.95
CA GLY A 95 -18.33 24.64 -53.22
C GLY A 95 -18.40 25.09 -51.75
N LEU A 96 -19.60 25.27 -51.19
CA LEU A 96 -19.72 25.56 -49.76
C LEU A 96 -19.51 24.25 -48.94
N TYR A 97 -18.39 24.18 -48.26
CA TYR A 97 -18.10 23.08 -47.34
C TYR A 97 -18.71 23.35 -45.96
N THR A 98 -19.35 22.35 -45.41
CA THR A 98 -19.83 22.35 -44.03
C THR A 98 -19.09 21.25 -43.26
N ALA A 99 -18.38 21.62 -42.18
CA ALA A 99 -17.58 20.71 -41.40
C ALA A 99 -18.42 19.68 -40.63
N PRO A 100 -17.89 18.49 -40.39
CA PRO A 100 -18.54 17.47 -39.56
C PRO A 100 -18.62 17.91 -38.09
N ALA A 101 -19.32 17.11 -37.27
CA ALA A 101 -19.42 17.36 -35.84
C ALA A 101 -18.17 16.93 -35.07
N GLN A 102 -17.29 16.13 -35.66
CA GLN A 102 -16.04 15.66 -35.04
C GLN A 102 -14.84 16.46 -35.61
N PRO A 103 -13.87 16.84 -34.79
CA PRO A 103 -12.63 17.47 -35.21
C PRO A 103 -11.77 16.49 -36.00
N GLY A 104 -11.03 17.01 -36.97
CA GLY A 104 -10.18 16.19 -37.82
C GLY A 104 -9.62 16.94 -39.01
N SER A 105 -8.89 16.27 -39.89
CA SER A 105 -8.38 16.80 -41.13
C SER A 105 -9.06 16.10 -42.31
N HIS A 106 -9.68 16.89 -43.15
CA HIS A 106 -10.41 16.42 -44.33
C HIS A 106 -9.81 17.03 -45.60
N SER A 107 -9.92 16.30 -46.69
CA SER A 107 -9.46 16.76 -48.02
C SER A 107 -10.63 17.07 -48.96
N VAL A 108 -10.86 18.35 -49.23
CA VAL A 108 -11.81 18.77 -50.27
C VAL A 108 -11.13 18.68 -51.63
N THR A 109 -11.77 18.02 -52.58
CA THR A 109 -11.25 17.86 -53.93
C THR A 109 -12.26 18.38 -54.92
N ALA A 110 -11.82 19.27 -55.78
CA ALA A 110 -12.56 19.67 -56.99
C ALA A 110 -12.02 18.87 -58.18
N THR A 111 -12.89 18.24 -58.95
CA THR A 111 -12.58 17.47 -60.15
C THR A 111 -13.27 18.11 -61.34
N SER A 112 -12.54 18.42 -62.38
CA SER A 112 -13.12 19.00 -63.60
C SER A 112 -14.12 18.04 -64.25
N VAL A 113 -15.28 18.57 -64.63
CA VAL A 113 -16.28 17.81 -65.44
C VAL A 113 -15.79 17.56 -66.86
N ALA A 114 -14.89 18.43 -67.37
CA ALA A 114 -14.31 18.31 -68.70
C ALA A 114 -13.20 17.25 -68.79
N ASP A 115 -12.45 17.05 -67.69
CA ASP A 115 -11.38 16.09 -67.60
C ASP A 115 -11.30 15.58 -66.15
N SER A 116 -11.71 14.37 -65.94
CA SER A 116 -11.75 13.78 -64.57
C SER A 116 -10.37 13.51 -63.99
N SER A 117 -9.30 13.60 -64.74
CA SER A 117 -7.92 13.50 -64.25
C SER A 117 -7.43 14.83 -63.67
N ALA A 118 -8.02 15.96 -64.06
CA ALA A 118 -7.69 17.30 -63.57
C ALA A 118 -8.41 17.56 -62.26
N THR A 119 -7.65 17.54 -61.19
CA THR A 119 -8.16 17.75 -59.82
C THR A 119 -7.34 18.77 -59.06
N ALA A 120 -7.96 19.46 -58.11
CA ALA A 120 -7.28 20.25 -57.11
C ALA A 120 -7.78 19.90 -55.72
N LYS A 121 -6.88 19.89 -54.76
CA LYS A 121 -7.18 19.50 -53.38
C LYS A 121 -6.88 20.63 -52.41
N ALA A 122 -7.69 20.73 -51.37
CA ALA A 122 -7.47 21.59 -50.23
C ALA A 122 -7.63 20.76 -48.92
N THR A 123 -6.82 21.06 -47.97
CA THR A 123 -6.94 20.45 -46.61
C THR A 123 -7.80 21.35 -45.74
N VAL A 124 -8.82 20.78 -45.12
CA VAL A 124 -9.65 21.44 -44.12
C VAL A 124 -9.35 20.86 -42.77
N ALA A 125 -8.75 21.64 -41.89
CA ALA A 125 -8.62 21.27 -40.50
C ALA A 125 -9.88 21.70 -39.74
N VAL A 126 -10.60 20.74 -39.21
CA VAL A 126 -11.83 20.98 -38.44
C VAL A 126 -11.48 20.97 -36.97
N GLY A 127 -11.66 22.10 -36.31
CA GLY A 127 -11.25 22.30 -34.92
C GLY A 127 -12.41 22.30 -33.93
N LEU A 128 -12.16 21.77 -32.78
CA LEU A 128 -13.03 21.84 -31.61
C LEU A 128 -12.22 22.34 -30.42
N LEU A 129 -12.72 23.35 -29.75
CA LEU A 129 -12.14 23.84 -28.48
C LEU A 129 -13.04 23.45 -27.33
N SER A 130 -12.45 22.94 -26.27
CA SER A 130 -13.13 22.65 -25.01
C SER A 130 -12.41 23.30 -23.85
N LEU A 131 -13.13 23.63 -22.80
CA LEU A 131 -12.60 24.11 -21.53
C LEU A 131 -12.90 23.16 -20.41
N THR A 132 -11.91 22.95 -19.56
CA THR A 132 -12.06 22.17 -18.32
C THR A 132 -11.47 22.96 -17.15
N PRO A 133 -12.25 23.15 -16.06
CA PRO A 133 -13.66 22.78 -15.90
C PRO A 133 -14.59 23.70 -16.72
N SER A 134 -15.78 23.22 -17.11
CA SER A 134 -16.81 24.05 -17.76
C SER A 134 -17.56 24.98 -16.80
N THR A 135 -17.52 24.64 -15.50
CA THR A 135 -18.04 25.47 -14.41
C THR A 135 -17.11 25.37 -13.20
N ALA A 136 -16.94 26.44 -12.47
CA ALA A 136 -16.22 26.47 -11.21
C ALA A 136 -16.87 27.44 -10.23
N THR A 137 -16.67 27.21 -8.94
CA THR A 137 -17.05 28.15 -7.89
C THR A 137 -15.85 28.35 -6.97
N ILE A 138 -15.43 29.60 -6.78
CA ILE A 138 -14.27 29.97 -5.97
C ILE A 138 -14.60 31.18 -5.08
N ASN A 139 -13.77 31.38 -4.08
CA ASN A 139 -13.87 32.58 -3.24
C ASN A 139 -13.31 33.81 -3.95
N ALA A 140 -13.74 34.99 -3.53
CA ALA A 140 -13.13 36.25 -3.91
C ALA A 140 -11.60 36.20 -3.71
N SER A 141 -10.85 36.74 -4.65
CA SER A 141 -9.38 36.75 -4.70
C SER A 141 -8.69 35.38 -4.83
N ALA A 142 -9.42 34.27 -4.91
CA ALA A 142 -8.85 32.95 -5.17
C ALA A 142 -8.53 32.75 -6.66
N THR A 143 -7.79 31.71 -6.97
CA THR A 143 -7.41 31.35 -8.34
C THR A 143 -8.05 30.04 -8.78
N GLN A 144 -8.30 29.93 -10.09
CA GLN A 144 -8.79 28.71 -10.72
C GLN A 144 -8.08 28.51 -12.07
N GLN A 145 -7.50 27.35 -12.24
CA GLN A 145 -6.95 26.96 -13.53
C GLN A 145 -8.08 26.51 -14.48
N PHE A 146 -8.07 27.05 -15.68
CA PHE A 146 -8.86 26.58 -16.82
C PHE A 146 -7.91 26.06 -17.89
N ASP A 147 -8.15 24.84 -18.33
CA ASP A 147 -7.37 24.22 -19.38
C ASP A 147 -8.17 24.19 -20.68
N ALA A 148 -7.57 24.75 -21.71
CA ALA A 148 -8.15 24.77 -23.06
C ALA A 148 -7.54 23.62 -23.89
N THR A 149 -8.39 22.79 -24.46
CA THR A 149 -7.97 21.69 -25.34
C THR A 149 -8.52 21.91 -26.73
N ILE A 150 -7.64 22.10 -27.71
CA ILE A 150 -7.98 22.17 -29.13
C ILE A 150 -7.69 20.80 -29.76
N GLN A 151 -8.68 20.28 -30.46
CA GLN A 151 -8.55 19.10 -31.31
C GLN A 151 -8.73 19.54 -32.80
N GLY A 152 -8.05 18.85 -33.68
CA GLY A 152 -8.15 19.06 -35.12
C GLY A 152 -7.24 20.14 -35.70
N PHE A 153 -6.64 21.02 -34.88
CA PHE A 153 -5.66 22.01 -35.34
C PHE A 153 -4.25 21.66 -34.86
N SER A 154 -3.25 21.96 -35.68
CA SER A 154 -1.83 21.78 -35.31
C SER A 154 -1.32 22.85 -34.32
N ASN A 155 -1.88 24.06 -34.37
CA ASN A 155 -1.61 25.09 -33.38
C ASN A 155 -2.72 25.10 -32.33
N THR A 156 -2.37 24.76 -31.08
CA THR A 156 -3.29 24.66 -29.95
C THR A 156 -3.30 25.94 -29.09
N SER A 157 -2.68 27.02 -29.52
CA SER A 157 -2.66 28.27 -28.76
C SER A 157 -4.04 28.91 -28.69
N VAL A 158 -4.36 29.49 -27.55
CA VAL A 158 -5.62 30.22 -27.31
C VAL A 158 -5.36 31.60 -26.73
N THR A 159 -6.30 32.49 -26.94
CA THR A 159 -6.40 33.77 -26.21
C THR A 159 -7.55 33.67 -25.20
N TRP A 160 -7.39 34.37 -24.11
CA TRP A 160 -8.33 34.31 -23.00
C TRP A 160 -9.03 35.66 -22.77
N SER A 161 -10.30 35.60 -22.43
CA SER A 161 -11.05 36.77 -21.97
C SER A 161 -11.99 36.41 -20.80
N VAL A 162 -12.34 37.40 -20.01
CA VAL A 162 -13.32 37.32 -18.93
C VAL A 162 -14.42 38.33 -19.22
N ASN A 163 -15.67 37.89 -19.32
CA ASN A 163 -16.81 38.71 -19.72
C ASN A 163 -16.50 39.57 -20.99
N GLN A 164 -15.85 38.93 -21.98
CA GLN A 164 -15.39 39.53 -23.24
C GLN A 164 -14.26 40.56 -23.09
N ILE A 165 -13.70 40.79 -21.90
CA ILE A 165 -12.53 41.64 -21.66
C ILE A 165 -11.28 40.76 -21.81
N SER A 166 -10.42 41.10 -22.79
CA SER A 166 -9.16 40.35 -23.00
C SER A 166 -8.27 40.40 -21.78
N GLY A 167 -7.89 39.21 -21.27
CA GLY A 167 -7.14 39.05 -20.01
C GLY A 167 -7.93 39.43 -18.76
N GLY A 168 -9.16 39.93 -18.88
CA GLY A 168 -9.96 40.41 -17.74
C GLY A 168 -9.45 41.74 -17.16
N ASN A 169 -9.96 42.10 -15.97
CA ASN A 169 -9.51 43.25 -15.19
C ASN A 169 -9.86 43.06 -13.70
N SER A 170 -9.60 44.08 -12.88
CA SER A 170 -9.87 44.06 -11.43
C SER A 170 -11.36 43.90 -11.06
N THR A 171 -12.28 44.20 -11.95
CA THR A 171 -13.74 44.14 -11.71
C THR A 171 -14.31 42.76 -12.00
N VAL A 172 -13.82 42.11 -13.06
CA VAL A 172 -14.33 40.80 -13.46
C VAL A 172 -13.34 39.65 -13.14
N GLY A 173 -12.20 40.00 -12.58
CA GLY A 173 -11.06 39.10 -12.40
C GLY A 173 -10.13 39.10 -13.61
N THR A 174 -8.96 38.57 -13.44
CA THR A 174 -7.94 38.49 -14.49
C THR A 174 -7.66 37.04 -14.87
N ILE A 175 -7.33 36.80 -16.13
CA ILE A 175 -6.90 35.48 -16.59
C ILE A 175 -5.57 35.62 -17.35
N THR A 176 -4.62 34.75 -17.00
CA THR A 176 -3.29 34.72 -17.62
C THR A 176 -3.33 33.99 -18.98
N SER A 177 -2.27 34.14 -19.77
CA SER A 177 -2.13 33.41 -21.04
C SER A 177 -2.13 31.88 -20.94
N ASN A 178 -1.82 31.33 -19.74
CA ASN A 178 -1.87 29.90 -19.46
C ASN A 178 -3.19 29.47 -18.82
N GLY A 179 -4.22 30.32 -18.75
CA GLY A 179 -5.57 30.00 -18.30
C GLY A 179 -5.77 30.07 -16.78
N MET A 180 -4.81 30.61 -16.00
CA MET A 180 -5.01 30.83 -14.57
C MET A 180 -5.86 32.10 -14.35
N TYR A 181 -7.09 31.88 -13.89
CA TYR A 181 -8.00 32.96 -13.50
C TYR A 181 -7.79 33.35 -12.06
N THR A 182 -7.77 34.64 -11.78
CA THR A 182 -7.78 35.23 -10.43
C THR A 182 -9.06 36.03 -10.25
N ALA A 183 -9.84 35.66 -9.25
CA ALA A 183 -11.13 36.26 -8.99
C ALA A 183 -11.02 37.73 -8.47
N PRO A 184 -11.99 38.57 -8.77
CA PRO A 184 -12.09 39.92 -8.19
C PRO A 184 -12.48 39.84 -6.71
N ALA A 185 -12.38 40.94 -5.99
CA ALA A 185 -12.79 41.05 -4.58
C ALA A 185 -14.31 40.91 -4.37
N GLN A 186 -15.11 41.25 -5.37
CA GLN A 186 -16.56 41.16 -5.32
C GLN A 186 -17.08 39.83 -5.86
N GLY A 187 -18.08 39.26 -5.18
CA GLY A 187 -18.79 38.09 -5.66
C GLY A 187 -19.61 38.39 -6.92
N GLY A 188 -19.79 37.38 -7.74
CA GLY A 188 -20.53 37.48 -9.00
C GLY A 188 -20.33 36.24 -9.87
N SER A 189 -21.04 36.21 -10.99
CA SER A 189 -20.85 35.18 -12.03
C SER A 189 -20.14 35.76 -13.21
N TYR A 190 -19.07 35.11 -13.64
CA TYR A 190 -18.23 35.59 -14.75
C TYR A 190 -18.04 34.49 -15.79
N THR A 191 -17.96 34.87 -17.04
CA THR A 191 -17.76 33.94 -18.15
C THR A 191 -16.29 33.99 -18.60
N ILE A 192 -15.63 32.88 -18.52
CA ILE A 192 -14.30 32.69 -19.11
C ILE A 192 -14.48 32.22 -20.56
N THR A 193 -13.77 32.84 -21.47
CA THR A 193 -13.78 32.42 -22.86
C THR A 193 -12.36 32.18 -23.34
N ALA A 194 -12.12 31.01 -23.89
CA ALA A 194 -10.94 30.75 -24.71
C ALA A 194 -11.30 30.85 -26.19
N THR A 195 -10.44 31.46 -26.99
CA THR A 195 -10.60 31.62 -28.45
C THR A 195 -9.35 31.07 -29.11
N SER A 196 -9.50 30.25 -30.12
CA SER A 196 -8.38 29.72 -30.89
C SER A 196 -7.59 30.85 -31.58
N ALA A 197 -6.27 30.78 -31.50
CA ALA A 197 -5.40 31.76 -32.16
C ALA A 197 -5.38 31.65 -33.71
N VAL A 198 -5.84 30.53 -34.25
CA VAL A 198 -5.82 30.31 -35.73
C VAL A 198 -7.20 30.46 -36.39
N ASP A 199 -8.28 30.36 -35.59
CA ASP A 199 -9.64 30.62 -36.08
C ASP A 199 -10.49 31.15 -34.93
N ALA A 200 -10.77 32.45 -34.97
CA ALA A 200 -11.55 33.13 -33.92
C ALA A 200 -13.01 32.67 -33.79
N SER A 201 -13.51 31.90 -34.73
CA SER A 201 -14.85 31.29 -34.63
C SER A 201 -14.86 30.06 -33.72
N VAL A 202 -13.67 29.47 -33.43
CA VAL A 202 -13.51 28.32 -32.57
C VAL A 202 -13.29 28.81 -31.14
N THR A 203 -14.37 28.84 -30.38
CA THR A 203 -14.38 29.31 -28.98
C THR A 203 -14.97 28.28 -28.04
N ALA A 204 -14.59 28.35 -26.80
CA ALA A 204 -15.24 27.61 -25.70
C ALA A 204 -15.40 28.52 -24.48
N THR A 205 -16.47 28.31 -23.74
CA THR A 205 -16.78 29.11 -22.56
C THR A 205 -16.91 28.25 -21.33
N ALA A 206 -16.53 28.82 -20.19
CA ALA A 206 -16.78 28.29 -18.87
C ALA A 206 -17.39 29.37 -17.99
N THR A 207 -18.21 28.95 -17.04
CA THR A 207 -18.79 29.86 -16.04
C THR A 207 -18.06 29.71 -14.71
N ILE A 208 -17.62 30.84 -14.15
CA ILE A 208 -17.06 30.85 -12.80
C ILE A 208 -17.92 31.72 -11.88
N THR A 209 -18.33 31.15 -10.77
CA THR A 209 -19.04 31.86 -9.70
C THR A 209 -18.06 32.25 -8.61
N VAL A 210 -17.94 33.53 -8.34
CA VAL A 210 -17.11 34.08 -7.26
C VAL A 210 -18.02 34.49 -6.11
N LYS A 211 -17.68 34.03 -4.94
CA LYS A 211 -18.47 34.31 -3.74
C LYS A 211 -17.70 35.17 -2.74
N SER A 212 -18.37 36.16 -2.16
CA SER A 212 -17.84 37.03 -1.11
C SER A 212 -18.33 36.62 0.27
N LEU A 213 -17.49 36.79 1.27
CA LEU A 213 -17.82 36.50 2.67
C LEU A 213 -18.81 37.55 3.23
N ILE A 214 -19.91 37.11 3.83
CA ILE A 214 -20.94 37.97 4.42
C ILE A 214 -20.88 37.98 5.93
N SER A 215 -20.79 36.82 6.56
CA SER A 215 -20.76 36.66 7.98
C SER A 215 -19.96 35.46 8.46
N ILE A 216 -19.54 35.51 9.69
CA ILE A 216 -18.90 34.37 10.36
C ILE A 216 -19.74 34.01 11.57
N ALA A 217 -20.15 32.76 11.68
CA ALA A 217 -20.74 32.19 12.87
C ALA A 217 -19.70 31.34 13.61
N VAL A 218 -19.56 31.59 14.90
CA VAL A 218 -18.72 30.76 15.77
C VAL A 218 -19.61 29.75 16.50
N SER A 219 -19.23 28.49 16.45
CA SER A 219 -19.97 27.41 17.12
C SER A 219 -19.03 26.61 18.05
N PRO A 220 -19.53 26.32 19.28
CA PRO A 220 -20.80 26.72 19.83
C PRO A 220 -20.84 28.24 20.14
N SER A 221 -21.99 28.88 20.04
CA SER A 221 -22.15 30.30 20.32
C SER A 221 -21.94 30.64 21.81
N THR A 222 -22.14 29.64 22.68
CA THR A 222 -21.83 29.68 24.11
C THR A 222 -21.26 28.34 24.54
N ALA A 223 -20.27 28.38 25.42
CA ALA A 223 -19.71 27.17 26.01
C ALA A 223 -19.43 27.40 27.50
N SER A 224 -19.41 26.33 28.27
CA SER A 224 -19.08 26.37 29.68
C SER A 224 -18.15 25.21 29.99
N ILE A 225 -16.91 25.54 30.42
CA ILE A 225 -15.86 24.56 30.71
C ILE A 225 -15.22 24.88 32.04
N PHE A 226 -14.47 23.96 32.58
CA PHE A 226 -13.74 24.15 33.83
C PHE A 226 -12.30 24.64 33.56
N VAL A 227 -11.69 25.21 34.58
CA VAL A 227 -10.26 25.57 34.56
C VAL A 227 -9.43 24.37 34.17
N GLY A 228 -8.49 24.56 33.24
CA GLY A 228 -7.61 23.55 32.67
C GLY A 228 -8.22 22.77 31.51
N ALA A 229 -9.52 22.89 31.27
CA ALA A 229 -10.17 22.25 30.12
C ALA A 229 -10.05 23.11 28.87
N ALA A 230 -10.26 22.48 27.73
CA ALA A 230 -10.28 23.15 26.43
C ALA A 230 -11.64 22.97 25.75
N GLN A 231 -12.01 23.98 24.97
CA GLN A 231 -13.20 23.97 24.11
C GLN A 231 -12.82 24.31 22.69
N GLN A 232 -13.11 23.42 21.80
CA GLN A 232 -12.96 23.69 20.36
C GLN A 232 -14.10 24.57 19.88
N PHE A 233 -13.76 25.66 19.25
CA PHE A 233 -14.68 26.50 18.49
C PHE A 233 -14.42 26.30 17.01
N SER A 234 -15.48 26.27 16.24
CA SER A 234 -15.43 26.27 14.79
C SER A 234 -15.99 27.56 14.23
N ALA A 235 -15.47 28.01 13.14
CA ALA A 235 -15.96 29.19 12.43
C ALA A 235 -16.53 28.79 11.08
N THR A 236 -17.78 29.15 10.85
CA THR A 236 -18.46 28.92 9.58
C THR A 236 -18.70 30.25 8.88
N ALA A 237 -18.11 30.40 7.73
CA ALA A 237 -18.34 31.51 6.81
C ALA A 237 -19.65 31.31 6.06
N THR A 238 -20.43 32.36 5.91
CA THR A 238 -21.57 32.41 4.97
C THR A 238 -21.22 33.35 3.86
N TYR A 239 -21.36 32.89 2.63
CA TYR A 239 -21.04 33.62 1.41
C TYR A 239 -22.29 34.20 0.75
N SER A 240 -22.05 35.11 -0.22
CA SER A 240 -23.11 35.86 -0.93
C SER A 240 -24.06 34.99 -1.76
N ASP A 241 -23.72 33.74 -2.04
CA ASP A 241 -24.55 32.77 -2.71
C ASP A 241 -25.39 31.91 -1.74
N GLY A 242 -25.32 32.21 -0.43
CA GLY A 242 -25.95 31.43 0.62
C GLY A 242 -25.18 30.18 1.01
N SER A 243 -24.09 29.83 0.30
CA SER A 243 -23.27 28.69 0.66
C SER A 243 -22.48 28.98 1.94
N THR A 244 -22.14 27.91 2.67
CA THR A 244 -21.33 28.00 3.87
C THR A 244 -20.04 27.22 3.69
N ALA A 245 -18.98 27.63 4.39
CA ALA A 245 -17.73 26.91 4.44
C ALA A 245 -17.15 26.96 5.85
N ASN A 246 -16.54 25.87 6.26
CA ASN A 246 -15.75 25.86 7.47
C ASN A 246 -14.44 26.61 7.22
N ILE A 247 -14.21 27.67 8.01
CA ILE A 247 -13.02 28.52 7.92
C ILE A 247 -12.19 28.46 9.21
N SER A 248 -12.41 27.46 10.05
CA SER A 248 -11.77 27.37 11.37
C SER A 248 -10.24 27.42 11.31
N SER A 249 -9.65 26.86 10.24
CA SER A 249 -8.19 26.82 10.04
C SER A 249 -7.62 28.07 9.34
N THR A 250 -8.47 28.92 8.77
CA THR A 250 -8.03 30.11 8.01
C THR A 250 -8.41 31.42 8.71
N ALA A 251 -9.34 31.37 9.67
CA ALA A 251 -9.69 32.51 10.50
C ALA A 251 -8.58 32.81 11.54
N SER A 252 -8.37 34.06 11.82
CA SER A 252 -7.58 34.44 13.00
C SER A 252 -8.45 34.40 14.24
N TRP A 253 -7.94 33.78 15.31
CA TRP A 253 -8.66 33.57 16.54
C TRP A 253 -8.09 34.43 17.65
N THR A 254 -8.98 35.05 18.44
CA THR A 254 -8.61 35.80 19.65
C THR A 254 -9.58 35.53 20.77
N SER A 255 -9.17 35.72 22.02
CA SER A 255 -10.03 35.67 23.20
C SER A 255 -9.80 36.88 24.14
N ALA A 256 -10.83 37.36 24.77
CA ALA A 256 -10.71 38.46 25.72
C ALA A 256 -11.72 38.31 26.88
N PRO A 257 -11.27 38.45 28.15
CA PRO A 257 -9.89 38.65 28.60
C PRO A 257 -9.05 37.35 28.52
N THR A 258 -7.79 37.46 28.10
CA THR A 258 -6.86 36.30 27.94
C THR A 258 -6.51 35.67 29.31
N ALA A 259 -6.67 36.37 30.41
CA ALA A 259 -6.50 35.81 31.74
C ALA A 259 -7.55 34.74 32.08
N VAL A 260 -8.74 34.81 31.49
CA VAL A 260 -9.81 33.84 31.71
C VAL A 260 -9.63 32.64 30.78
N ALA A 261 -9.38 32.87 29.50
CA ALA A 261 -9.10 31.83 28.53
C ALA A 261 -8.23 32.36 27.39
N THR A 262 -7.38 31.52 26.85
CA THR A 262 -6.64 31.79 25.62
C THR A 262 -7.21 30.94 24.48
N VAL A 263 -7.08 31.40 23.23
CA VAL A 263 -7.48 30.61 22.04
C VAL A 263 -6.30 30.53 21.08
N ASN A 264 -6.06 29.36 20.52
CA ASN A 264 -5.00 29.17 19.53
C ASN A 264 -5.50 29.41 18.09
N ALA A 265 -4.61 29.35 17.12
CA ALA A 265 -4.92 29.56 15.69
C ALA A 265 -5.92 28.56 15.12
N ALA A 266 -6.11 27.39 15.73
CA ALA A 266 -7.08 26.40 15.32
C ALA A 266 -8.46 26.57 15.98
N GLY A 267 -8.66 27.62 16.77
CA GLY A 267 -9.92 27.86 17.47
C GLY A 267 -10.10 27.08 18.78
N LEU A 268 -9.05 26.43 19.27
CA LEU A 268 -9.10 25.73 20.54
C LEU A 268 -8.87 26.74 21.67
N ALA A 269 -9.89 26.96 22.48
CA ALA A 269 -9.82 27.81 23.69
C ALA A 269 -9.43 26.97 24.90
N THR A 270 -8.46 27.43 25.67
CA THR A 270 -8.00 26.81 26.92
C THR A 270 -8.33 27.71 28.10
N ALA A 271 -9.01 27.14 29.07
CA ALA A 271 -9.45 27.85 30.28
C ALA A 271 -8.32 28.04 31.29
N ALA A 272 -8.09 29.25 31.74
CA ALA A 272 -7.02 29.57 32.69
C ALA A 272 -7.55 29.92 34.10
N THR A 273 -8.54 30.81 34.20
CA THR A 273 -9.14 31.19 35.48
C THR A 273 -10.67 31.30 35.38
N PRO A 274 -11.41 31.08 36.46
CA PRO A 274 -12.87 31.24 36.44
C PRO A 274 -13.32 32.63 35.98
N GLY A 275 -14.34 32.72 35.13
CA GLY A 275 -14.83 33.97 34.57
C GLY A 275 -15.50 33.76 33.21
N THR A 276 -15.73 34.84 32.47
CA THR A 276 -16.28 34.80 31.11
C THR A 276 -15.31 35.45 30.13
N ALA A 277 -15.05 34.81 29.03
CA ALA A 277 -14.24 35.34 27.92
C ALA A 277 -15.06 35.31 26.60
N THR A 278 -14.78 36.30 25.74
CA THR A 278 -15.32 36.32 24.38
C THR A 278 -14.28 35.75 23.43
N VAL A 279 -14.62 34.69 22.70
CA VAL A 279 -13.81 34.08 21.63
C VAL A 279 -14.25 34.69 20.30
N THR A 280 -13.31 35.21 19.52
CA THR A 280 -13.59 35.87 18.25
C THR A 280 -12.82 35.19 17.12
N ALA A 281 -13.52 34.83 16.07
CA ALA A 281 -12.93 34.38 14.78
C ALA A 281 -13.04 35.53 13.77
N SER A 282 -11.94 35.84 13.08
CA SER A 282 -11.87 36.94 12.11
C SER A 282 -11.29 36.45 10.78
N LEU A 283 -11.94 36.81 9.70
CA LEU A 283 -11.42 36.57 8.34
C LEU A 283 -11.83 37.77 7.44
N SER A 284 -10.86 38.32 6.71
CA SER A 284 -11.08 39.44 5.78
C SER A 284 -11.85 40.65 6.43
N GLY A 285 -11.62 40.91 7.72
CA GLY A 285 -12.24 42.01 8.46
C GLY A 285 -13.66 41.72 8.98
N ILE A 286 -14.20 40.51 8.74
CA ILE A 286 -15.48 40.10 9.30
C ILE A 286 -15.24 39.24 10.55
N ASN A 287 -15.98 39.50 11.61
CA ASN A 287 -15.85 38.85 12.90
C ASN A 287 -17.08 38.04 13.25
N GLY A 288 -16.87 36.88 13.84
CA GLY A 288 -17.86 36.09 14.54
C GLY A 288 -17.44 35.91 16.00
N THR A 289 -18.37 35.87 16.95
CA THR A 289 -18.06 35.77 18.39
C THR A 289 -18.81 34.66 19.07
N ALA A 290 -18.23 34.12 20.14
CA ALA A 290 -18.86 33.19 21.07
C ALA A 290 -18.49 33.51 22.50
N ALA A 291 -19.37 33.19 23.44
CA ALA A 291 -19.11 33.38 24.88
C ALA A 291 -18.60 32.07 25.50
N LEU A 292 -17.47 32.15 26.21
CA LEU A 292 -16.90 31.06 26.98
C LEU A 292 -16.96 31.36 28.46
N THR A 293 -17.71 30.56 29.22
CA THR A 293 -17.71 30.61 30.67
C THR A 293 -16.76 29.56 31.24
N VAL A 294 -15.78 30.00 32.00
CA VAL A 294 -14.85 29.13 32.74
C VAL A 294 -15.34 29.00 34.19
N LYS A 295 -15.57 27.78 34.61
CA LYS A 295 -15.99 27.42 35.95
C LYS A 295 -14.83 26.88 36.77
N ALA A 296 -14.84 27.10 38.07
CA ALA A 296 -13.91 26.45 38.99
C ALA A 296 -14.17 24.94 39.01
N LYS A 297 -13.12 24.18 38.80
CA LYS A 297 -13.15 22.74 38.86
C LYS A 297 -12.93 22.24 40.27
N ALA A 298 -13.78 21.34 40.78
CA ALA A 298 -13.61 20.70 42.07
C ALA A 298 -13.63 19.18 41.89
N VAL A 299 -12.63 18.52 42.34
CA VAL A 299 -12.54 17.04 42.31
C VAL A 299 -13.61 16.48 43.27
N THR A 300 -14.30 15.42 42.82
CA THR A 300 -15.32 14.68 43.60
C THR A 300 -14.87 13.27 43.95
N SER A 301 -14.03 12.70 43.10
CA SER A 301 -13.40 11.38 43.30
C SER A 301 -12.18 11.25 42.41
N ILE A 302 -11.36 10.25 42.70
CA ILE A 302 -10.32 9.75 41.79
C ILE A 302 -10.54 8.27 41.53
N SER A 303 -10.04 7.77 40.43
CA SER A 303 -9.94 6.35 40.09
C SER A 303 -8.54 6.05 39.58
N VAL A 304 -8.10 4.81 39.78
CA VAL A 304 -6.83 4.30 39.29
C VAL A 304 -7.10 3.28 38.19
N SER A 305 -6.34 3.36 37.12
CA SER A 305 -6.38 2.40 36.02
C SER A 305 -4.95 1.94 35.70
N PRO A 306 -4.79 0.62 35.49
CA PRO A 306 -5.76 -0.44 35.67
C PRO A 306 -6.14 -0.67 37.14
N ALA A 307 -7.38 -1.11 37.41
CA ALA A 307 -7.86 -1.41 38.79
C ALA A 307 -7.29 -2.74 39.32
N THR A 308 -7.04 -3.68 38.42
CA THR A 308 -6.31 -4.95 38.70
C THR A 308 -5.33 -5.20 37.58
N TRP A 309 -4.14 -5.67 37.90
CA TRP A 309 -3.14 -5.90 36.89
C TRP A 309 -2.13 -6.98 37.31
N THR A 310 -1.63 -7.73 36.29
CA THR A 310 -0.63 -8.79 36.51
C THR A 310 0.68 -8.37 35.86
N LEU A 311 1.74 -8.27 36.68
CA LEU A 311 3.10 -7.94 36.27
C LEU A 311 3.97 -9.20 36.31
N LEU A 312 4.94 -9.27 35.40
CA LEU A 312 6.07 -10.16 35.59
C LEU A 312 7.11 -9.49 36.50
N THR A 313 7.89 -10.32 37.24
CA THR A 313 9.05 -9.82 37.98
C THR A 313 10.01 -9.11 37.00
N GLY A 314 10.42 -7.89 37.32
CA GLY A 314 11.25 -7.01 36.46
C GLY A 314 10.48 -6.19 35.45
N ALA A 315 9.25 -6.56 35.11
CA ALA A 315 8.41 -5.77 34.20
C ALA A 315 7.86 -4.52 34.87
N THR A 316 7.52 -3.52 34.05
CA THR A 316 6.94 -2.28 34.54
C THR A 316 5.52 -2.09 34.00
N GLN A 317 4.68 -1.42 34.77
CA GLN A 317 3.33 -0.99 34.37
C GLN A 317 3.08 0.44 34.75
N GLN A 318 2.61 1.19 33.78
CA GLN A 318 2.08 2.53 34.04
C GLN A 318 0.69 2.42 34.66
N PHE A 319 0.49 3.04 35.82
CA PHE A 319 -0.82 3.36 36.38
C PHE A 319 -1.16 4.82 36.08
N SER A 320 -2.43 5.06 35.79
CA SER A 320 -2.96 6.39 35.64
C SER A 320 -3.97 6.69 36.74
N ALA A 321 -4.02 7.96 37.16
CA ALA A 321 -5.03 8.44 38.06
C ALA A 321 -5.93 9.42 37.35
N THR A 322 -7.24 9.16 37.39
CA THR A 322 -8.24 10.01 36.77
C THR A 322 -9.08 10.70 37.84
N ALA A 323 -9.07 12.03 37.86
CA ALA A 323 -9.96 12.81 38.70
C ALA A 323 -11.30 13.01 38.01
N THR A 324 -12.39 12.77 38.73
CA THR A 324 -13.74 13.10 38.32
C THR A 324 -14.12 14.41 39.00
N TYR A 325 -14.65 15.35 38.25
CA TYR A 325 -15.02 16.66 38.72
C TYR A 325 -16.54 16.76 38.95
N ASN A 326 -16.94 17.84 39.62
CA ASN A 326 -18.30 18.10 40.03
C ASN A 326 -19.31 18.29 38.87
N ASP A 327 -18.85 18.32 37.64
CA ASP A 327 -19.70 18.34 36.44
C ASP A 327 -19.76 16.97 35.72
N GLY A 328 -19.10 15.95 36.26
CA GLY A 328 -18.98 14.65 35.68
C GLY A 328 -17.82 14.51 34.65
N SER A 329 -17.12 15.59 34.34
CA SER A 329 -15.93 15.50 33.49
C SER A 329 -14.78 14.87 34.24
N THR A 330 -13.83 14.28 33.46
CA THR A 330 -12.64 13.65 34.00
C THR A 330 -11.38 14.37 33.51
N SER A 331 -10.31 14.25 34.26
CA SER A 331 -8.99 14.70 33.82
C SER A 331 -7.93 13.77 34.36
N ASP A 332 -6.93 13.47 33.55
CA ASP A 332 -5.73 12.80 34.01
C ASP A 332 -4.99 13.67 35.02
N VAL A 333 -4.73 13.13 36.20
CA VAL A 333 -3.99 13.74 37.29
C VAL A 333 -2.79 12.93 37.70
N THR A 334 -2.41 11.95 36.88
CA THR A 334 -1.34 10.97 37.14
C THR A 334 -0.04 11.64 37.62
N ALA A 335 0.40 12.68 36.91
CA ALA A 335 1.62 13.43 37.24
C ALA A 335 1.53 14.26 38.53
N SER A 336 0.32 14.54 39.04
CA SER A 336 0.06 15.31 40.24
C SER A 336 -0.39 14.43 41.42
N THR A 337 -0.41 13.12 41.23
CA THR A 337 -0.84 12.11 42.18
C THR A 337 0.37 11.60 42.96
N SER A 338 0.21 11.44 44.26
CA SER A 338 1.18 10.74 45.11
C SER A 338 0.90 9.25 45.04
N TRP A 339 1.91 8.50 44.62
CA TRP A 339 1.81 7.06 44.43
C TRP A 339 2.55 6.29 45.52
N SER A 340 2.01 5.19 45.97
CA SER A 340 2.65 4.24 46.91
C SER A 340 2.15 2.83 46.66
N THR A 341 2.91 1.83 47.18
CA THR A 341 2.49 0.44 47.23
C THR A 341 2.36 0.01 48.69
N ALA A 342 1.41 -0.89 48.97
CA ALA A 342 1.22 -1.43 50.32
C ALA A 342 2.37 -2.38 50.73
N ASP A 343 2.96 -3.08 49.77
CA ASP A 343 4.12 -3.95 49.96
C ASP A 343 5.18 -3.70 48.88
N PRO A 344 6.21 -2.90 49.18
CA PRO A 344 7.29 -2.64 48.24
C PRO A 344 8.19 -3.86 47.95
N SER A 345 8.11 -4.93 48.72
CA SER A 345 8.85 -6.18 48.44
C SER A 345 8.20 -6.99 47.28
N VAL A 346 6.92 -6.75 46.97
CA VAL A 346 6.19 -7.37 45.86
C VAL A 346 6.25 -6.46 44.60
N ALA A 347 5.95 -5.17 44.75
CA ALA A 347 6.08 -4.21 43.69
C ALA A 347 6.41 -2.81 44.24
N THR A 348 7.25 -2.06 43.53
CA THR A 348 7.50 -0.65 43.82
C THR A 348 6.74 0.22 42.78
N ILE A 349 6.48 1.48 43.12
CA ILE A 349 5.90 2.46 42.20
C ILE A 349 6.64 3.79 42.34
N ASN A 350 6.93 4.45 41.22
CA ASN A 350 7.60 5.74 41.22
C ASN A 350 6.59 6.90 41.25
N SER A 351 7.10 8.13 41.33
CA SER A 351 6.25 9.35 41.35
C SER A 351 5.49 9.62 40.04
N SER A 352 5.87 8.94 38.96
CA SER A 352 5.17 9.03 37.67
C SER A 352 4.07 7.97 37.53
N GLY A 353 3.86 7.11 38.56
CA GLY A 353 2.87 6.05 38.53
C GLY A 353 3.33 4.79 37.80
N ILE A 354 4.64 4.64 37.53
CA ILE A 354 5.19 3.41 36.93
C ILE A 354 5.50 2.43 38.07
N ALA A 355 4.76 1.33 38.12
CA ALA A 355 5.04 0.23 39.03
C ALA A 355 6.03 -0.75 38.39
N THR A 356 6.91 -1.30 39.21
CA THR A 356 7.87 -2.34 38.84
C THR A 356 7.64 -3.59 39.71
N GLY A 357 7.48 -4.74 39.09
CA GLY A 357 7.39 -6.02 39.80
C GLY A 357 8.73 -6.38 40.42
N VAL A 358 8.76 -6.66 41.73
CA VAL A 358 9.98 -7.02 42.48
C VAL A 358 10.07 -8.50 42.77
N ALA A 359 9.01 -9.06 43.31
CA ALA A 359 8.91 -10.49 43.59
C ALA A 359 7.46 -10.96 43.42
N SER A 360 7.28 -12.26 43.17
CA SER A 360 5.94 -12.84 43.01
C SER A 360 5.10 -12.66 44.28
N GLY A 361 3.86 -12.19 44.10
CA GLY A 361 2.94 -11.89 45.19
C GLY A 361 1.81 -11.00 44.77
N SER A 362 1.03 -10.47 45.70
CA SER A 362 -0.01 -9.50 45.44
C SER A 362 0.15 -8.29 46.36
N THR A 363 0.02 -7.10 45.80
CA THR A 363 0.07 -5.87 46.60
C THR A 363 -0.97 -4.86 46.09
N THR A 364 -1.21 -3.80 46.87
CA THR A 364 -2.10 -2.70 46.44
C THR A 364 -1.27 -1.51 46.05
N VAL A 365 -1.53 -0.99 44.86
CA VAL A 365 -1.06 0.33 44.43
C VAL A 365 -2.06 1.38 44.88
N MET A 366 -1.61 2.39 45.62
CA MET A 366 -2.45 3.47 46.15
C MET A 366 -2.11 4.80 45.48
N ALA A 367 -3.14 5.49 45.03
CA ALA A 367 -3.05 6.84 44.46
C ALA A 367 -3.69 7.85 45.41
N SER A 368 -3.05 8.98 45.65
CA SER A 368 -3.61 10.08 46.47
C SER A 368 -3.47 11.42 45.75
N TYR A 369 -4.59 12.06 45.51
CA TYR A 369 -4.64 13.37 44.86
C TYR A 369 -5.57 14.32 45.65
N GLN A 370 -5.03 15.46 46.11
CA GLN A 370 -5.70 16.36 47.06
C GLN A 370 -6.13 15.60 48.34
N THR A 371 -7.42 15.43 48.59
CA THR A 371 -7.99 14.70 49.73
C THR A 371 -8.61 13.34 49.35
N PHE A 372 -8.47 12.93 48.10
CA PHE A 372 -9.06 11.71 47.57
C PHE A 372 -7.99 10.63 47.41
N THR A 373 -8.39 9.39 47.66
CA THR A 373 -7.57 8.17 47.43
C THR A 373 -8.31 7.17 46.56
N ALA A 374 -7.57 6.39 45.80
CA ALA A 374 -8.04 5.22 45.06
C ALA A 374 -6.96 4.14 45.02
N ASP A 375 -7.40 2.90 44.97
CA ASP A 375 -6.54 1.74 45.05
C ASP A 375 -6.67 0.83 43.82
N ALA A 376 -5.59 0.14 43.47
CA ALA A 376 -5.56 -0.87 42.44
C ALA A 376 -4.80 -2.12 42.97
N THR A 377 -5.22 -3.32 42.55
CA THR A 377 -4.56 -4.57 42.93
C THR A 377 -3.50 -4.93 41.88
N ALA A 378 -2.26 -5.06 42.29
CA ALA A 378 -1.16 -5.54 41.46
C ALA A 378 -0.81 -7.00 41.89
N VAL A 379 -0.78 -7.89 40.92
CA VAL A 379 -0.29 -9.26 41.07
C VAL A 379 1.02 -9.37 40.30
N VAL A 380 2.10 -9.76 40.98
CA VAL A 380 3.39 -10.02 40.35
C VAL A 380 3.59 -11.51 40.24
N SER A 381 3.80 -11.99 39.04
CA SER A 381 4.13 -13.38 38.74
C SER A 381 5.64 -13.52 38.50
N ALA A 382 6.23 -14.64 38.82
CA ALA A 382 7.61 -14.91 38.44
C ALA A 382 7.72 -14.89 36.90
N SER A 383 8.67 -14.15 36.40
CA SER A 383 8.90 -14.08 34.96
C SER A 383 9.67 -15.31 34.48
N VAL A 384 9.12 -15.99 33.49
CA VAL A 384 9.92 -16.61 32.45
C VAL A 384 9.53 -15.86 31.18
N GLY A 385 10.17 -14.73 30.93
CA GLY A 385 9.93 -13.94 29.74
C GLY A 385 10.23 -14.77 28.48
N THR A 386 9.31 -14.80 27.55
CA THR A 386 9.51 -15.50 26.28
C THR A 386 9.96 -14.51 25.22
N SER A 387 11.14 -14.74 24.65
CA SER A 387 11.64 -13.98 23.50
C SER A 387 11.10 -14.58 22.20
N VAL A 388 10.80 -13.71 21.23
CA VAL A 388 10.44 -14.05 19.84
C VAL A 388 11.49 -13.40 18.93
N PRO A 389 12.67 -14.03 18.77
CA PRO A 389 13.80 -13.42 18.06
C PRO A 389 13.77 -13.61 16.54
N LEU A 390 12.86 -14.45 16.04
CA LEU A 390 12.72 -14.81 14.63
C LEU A 390 11.26 -14.65 14.18
N TRP A 391 11.07 -14.43 12.91
CA TRP A 391 9.76 -14.52 12.30
C TRP A 391 9.13 -15.88 12.56
N HIS A 392 7.84 -15.89 12.93
CA HIS A 392 7.06 -17.08 13.19
C HIS A 392 7.67 -17.97 14.31
N PHE A 393 8.32 -17.31 15.28
CA PHE A 393 8.83 -17.81 16.55
C PHE A 393 10.21 -18.48 16.49
N ASP A 394 10.43 -19.48 15.64
CA ASP A 394 11.63 -20.35 15.67
C ASP A 394 12.19 -20.64 14.26
N THR A 395 13.27 -21.44 14.21
CA THR A 395 13.91 -21.81 12.94
C THR A 395 13.10 -22.77 12.08
N LEU A 396 12.12 -23.47 12.66
CA LEU A 396 11.18 -24.36 11.95
C LEU A 396 10.00 -23.57 11.38
N ARG A 397 9.83 -22.30 11.79
CA ARG A 397 8.67 -21.46 11.52
C ARG A 397 7.38 -22.07 12.02
N SER A 398 7.43 -22.61 13.25
CA SER A 398 6.29 -23.30 13.87
C SER A 398 5.08 -22.42 14.15
N GLY A 399 5.27 -21.10 14.24
CA GLY A 399 4.21 -20.15 14.58
C GLY A 399 3.64 -20.33 15.98
N LEU A 400 4.39 -20.93 16.90
CA LEU A 400 3.91 -21.31 18.21
C LEU A 400 4.75 -20.69 19.35
N ASN A 401 4.11 -19.88 20.19
CA ASN A 401 4.60 -19.59 21.52
C ASN A 401 3.89 -20.50 22.53
N ALA A 402 4.53 -21.59 22.92
CA ALA A 402 3.98 -22.54 23.88
C ALA A 402 4.19 -22.11 25.37
N ASN A 403 4.79 -20.95 25.60
CA ASN A 403 5.07 -20.43 26.94
C ASN A 403 4.17 -19.23 27.31
N GLU A 404 3.09 -18.99 26.54
CA GLU A 404 2.13 -17.93 26.84
C GLU A 404 1.16 -18.39 27.93
N SER A 405 1.26 -17.79 29.09
CA SER A 405 0.47 -18.18 30.26
C SER A 405 -0.60 -17.15 30.67
N PHE A 406 -0.58 -15.97 30.08
CA PHE A 406 -1.49 -14.85 30.41
C PHE A 406 -2.74 -14.84 29.58
N LEU A 407 -2.60 -15.05 28.27
CA LEU A 407 -3.73 -15.08 27.34
C LEU A 407 -4.31 -16.49 27.29
N THR A 408 -5.58 -16.60 27.63
CA THR A 408 -6.31 -17.86 27.69
C THR A 408 -7.60 -17.77 26.89
N THR A 409 -8.16 -18.90 26.48
CA THR A 409 -9.44 -18.96 25.78
C THR A 409 -10.61 -18.39 26.62
N SER A 410 -10.43 -18.22 27.92
CA SER A 410 -11.45 -17.65 28.81
C SER A 410 -11.35 -16.14 28.98
N ASN A 411 -10.15 -15.55 28.84
CA ASN A 411 -9.95 -14.12 29.07
C ASN A 411 -9.72 -13.31 27.79
N VAL A 412 -9.50 -13.95 26.64
CA VAL A 412 -9.48 -13.31 25.33
C VAL A 412 -10.91 -13.22 24.80
N ASN A 413 -11.56 -12.10 25.05
CA ASN A 413 -12.91 -11.78 24.58
C ASN A 413 -13.09 -10.25 24.55
N THR A 414 -14.14 -9.75 23.91
CA THR A 414 -14.38 -8.32 23.68
C THR A 414 -14.52 -7.48 24.96
N SER A 415 -14.83 -8.10 26.12
CA SER A 415 -14.99 -7.39 27.38
C SER A 415 -13.69 -7.26 28.19
N THR A 416 -12.76 -8.21 28.04
CA THR A 416 -11.55 -8.30 28.86
C THR A 416 -10.26 -8.13 28.05
N PHE A 417 -10.32 -8.19 26.72
CA PHE A 417 -9.19 -8.07 25.83
C PHE A 417 -9.45 -6.97 24.78
N GLY A 418 -8.41 -6.27 24.33
CA GLY A 418 -8.50 -5.24 23.30
C GLY A 418 -7.22 -4.47 23.07
N LYS A 419 -7.29 -3.46 22.20
CA LYS A 419 -6.16 -2.57 21.92
C LYS A 419 -5.82 -1.74 23.15
N LEU A 420 -4.57 -1.80 23.57
CA LEU A 420 -4.05 -1.07 24.72
C LEU A 420 -3.50 0.29 24.30
N PHE A 421 -2.68 0.31 23.26
CA PHE A 421 -2.04 1.50 22.70
C PHE A 421 -1.36 1.18 21.36
N SER A 422 -0.78 2.17 20.70
CA SER A 422 0.07 2.00 19.52
C SER A 422 1.40 2.71 19.68
N TYR A 423 2.47 2.15 19.09
CA TYR A 423 3.74 2.84 18.88
C TYR A 423 3.76 3.41 17.46
N LEU A 424 3.82 4.74 17.33
CA LEU A 424 3.99 5.40 16.04
C LEU A 424 5.46 5.33 15.59
N VAL A 425 5.66 5.02 14.31
CA VAL A 425 6.98 4.92 13.67
C VAL A 425 6.99 5.66 12.33
N ASP A 426 8.18 5.91 11.79
CA ASP A 426 8.40 6.78 10.63
C ASP A 426 8.18 6.13 9.25
N GLY A 427 7.56 4.98 9.20
CA GLY A 427 7.29 4.23 7.98
C GLY A 427 6.47 2.99 8.27
N TYR A 428 5.88 2.41 7.26
CA TYR A 428 5.04 1.22 7.39
C TYR A 428 5.82 0.02 7.93
N VAL A 429 5.13 -0.85 8.70
CA VAL A 429 5.73 -2.01 9.37
C VAL A 429 5.31 -3.28 8.64
N TYR A 430 6.09 -3.69 7.65
CA TYR A 430 5.85 -4.95 6.91
C TYR A 430 6.40 -6.18 7.63
N GLY A 431 7.57 -6.04 8.25
CA GLY A 431 8.18 -7.11 9.03
C GLY A 431 7.41 -7.38 10.33
N GLN A 432 7.36 -8.64 10.76
CA GLN A 432 6.85 -8.99 12.09
C GLN A 432 7.67 -8.29 13.16
N PRO A 433 7.07 -7.59 14.13
CA PRO A 433 7.79 -7.11 15.32
C PRO A 433 8.43 -8.27 16.07
N LEU A 434 9.63 -8.06 16.62
CA LEU A 434 10.36 -9.06 17.39
C LEU A 434 10.43 -8.65 18.86
N LEU A 435 10.48 -9.63 19.76
CA LEU A 435 10.56 -9.38 21.20
C LEU A 435 11.77 -10.08 21.82
N VAL A 436 12.50 -9.36 22.66
CA VAL A 436 13.52 -9.93 23.53
C VAL A 436 13.17 -9.61 24.98
N SER A 437 12.93 -10.64 25.75
CA SER A 437 12.63 -10.51 27.17
C SER A 437 13.90 -10.38 28.00
N ASP A 438 13.79 -9.70 29.12
CA ASP A 438 14.83 -9.54 30.14
C ASP A 438 16.15 -8.93 29.60
N LEU A 439 16.08 -8.09 28.57
CA LEU A 439 17.24 -7.43 27.97
C LEU A 439 17.68 -6.24 28.84
N THR A 440 18.97 -6.19 29.20
CA THR A 440 19.53 -5.06 29.94
C THR A 440 19.92 -3.93 28.98
N ILE A 441 19.31 -2.77 29.12
CA ILE A 441 19.63 -1.53 28.38
C ILE A 441 19.89 -0.42 29.42
N ASN A 442 21.03 0.26 29.30
CA ASN A 442 21.41 1.36 30.22
C ASN A 442 21.35 1.01 31.72
N GLY A 443 21.57 -0.26 32.06
CA GLY A 443 21.58 -0.76 33.43
C GLY A 443 20.20 -1.12 34.01
N SER A 444 19.13 -1.03 33.19
CA SER A 444 17.78 -1.49 33.53
C SER A 444 17.39 -2.68 32.66
N THR A 445 16.59 -3.58 33.21
CA THR A 445 16.08 -4.75 32.48
C THR A 445 14.71 -4.41 31.91
N HIS A 446 14.49 -4.75 30.63
CA HIS A 446 13.28 -4.48 29.87
C HIS A 446 12.86 -5.70 29.05
N ASN A 447 11.56 -5.84 28.80
CA ASN A 447 11.06 -6.61 27.65
C ASN A 447 11.08 -5.65 26.45
N VAL A 448 11.90 -5.92 25.44
CA VAL A 448 12.16 -4.97 24.37
C VAL A 448 11.50 -5.43 23.08
N LEU A 449 10.61 -4.57 22.57
CA LEU A 449 9.98 -4.74 21.27
C LEU A 449 10.82 -4.04 20.19
N PHE A 450 11.26 -4.79 19.20
CA PHE A 450 12.00 -4.28 18.04
C PHE A 450 11.07 -4.15 16.84
N VAL A 451 11.14 -3.00 16.18
CA VAL A 451 10.31 -2.65 15.02
C VAL A 451 11.20 -2.11 13.91
N ALA A 452 11.05 -2.68 12.71
CA ALA A 452 11.74 -2.20 11.51
C ALA A 452 10.72 -1.63 10.53
N THR A 453 11.09 -0.54 9.84
CA THR A 453 10.16 0.22 8.99
C THR A 453 10.63 0.31 7.54
N GLU A 454 9.70 0.55 6.64
CA GLU A 454 10.01 0.86 5.23
C GLU A 454 10.80 2.17 5.06
N ASN A 455 10.93 2.99 6.09
CA ASN A 455 11.82 4.16 6.08
C ASN A 455 13.27 3.84 6.49
N ASP A 456 13.67 2.56 6.43
CA ASP A 456 15.00 2.08 6.86
C ASP A 456 15.36 2.47 8.30
N SER A 457 14.37 2.53 9.17
CA SER A 457 14.55 2.78 10.61
C SER A 457 14.31 1.52 11.43
N VAL A 458 15.07 1.39 12.52
CA VAL A 458 14.88 0.36 13.53
C VAL A 458 14.66 1.02 14.89
N TYR A 459 13.63 0.58 15.57
CA TYR A 459 13.22 1.05 16.90
C TYR A 459 13.34 -0.07 17.92
N ALA A 460 13.68 0.30 19.13
CA ALA A 460 13.55 -0.56 20.32
C ALA A 460 12.64 0.16 21.33
N PHE A 461 11.48 -0.43 21.61
CA PHE A 461 10.54 0.09 22.60
C PHE A 461 10.55 -0.79 23.86
N ASP A 462 10.32 -0.18 25.02
CA ASP A 462 9.99 -0.94 26.20
C ASP A 462 8.56 -1.49 26.06
N ALA A 463 8.45 -2.80 25.88
CA ALA A 463 7.19 -3.48 25.60
C ALA A 463 6.19 -3.43 26.78
N ASP A 464 6.64 -3.07 27.97
CA ASP A 464 5.81 -2.98 29.19
C ASP A 464 5.43 -1.55 29.55
N THR A 465 5.97 -0.54 28.84
CA THR A 465 5.57 0.86 29.03
C THR A 465 4.25 1.13 28.32
N TYR A 466 3.23 1.50 29.09
CA TYR A 466 1.90 1.85 28.59
C TYR A 466 1.91 3.27 27.99
N GLY A 467 1.52 3.40 26.72
CA GLY A 467 1.32 4.71 26.07
C GLY A 467 2.46 5.16 25.16
N THR A 468 2.49 6.45 24.85
CA THR A 468 3.36 7.10 23.86
C THR A 468 4.83 7.26 24.32
N GLY A 469 5.43 6.22 24.88
CA GLY A 469 6.82 6.27 25.33
C GLY A 469 7.79 6.49 24.16
N ALA A 470 8.81 7.32 24.36
CA ALA A 470 9.93 7.40 23.43
C ALA A 470 10.62 6.02 23.35
N PRO A 471 11.15 5.61 22.18
CA PRO A 471 11.91 4.39 22.10
C PRO A 471 13.13 4.42 23.03
N LEU A 472 13.53 3.26 23.54
CA LEU A 472 14.78 3.09 24.27
C LEU A 472 15.97 3.50 23.43
N TRP A 473 15.90 3.17 22.15
CA TRP A 473 16.75 3.69 21.09
C TRP A 473 16.06 3.59 19.72
N GLN A 474 16.51 4.43 18.80
CA GLN A 474 16.13 4.44 17.39
C GLN A 474 17.36 4.68 16.53
N VAL A 475 17.45 4.00 15.41
CA VAL A 475 18.50 4.22 14.43
C VAL A 475 17.92 4.22 13.01
N SER A 476 18.35 5.19 12.19
CA SER A 476 18.15 5.13 10.74
C SER A 476 19.34 4.44 10.09
N LEU A 477 19.08 3.51 9.17
CA LEU A 477 20.10 2.80 8.40
C LEU A 477 20.50 3.54 7.13
N LEU A 478 19.80 4.64 6.80
CA LEU A 478 20.12 5.52 5.68
C LEU A 478 21.39 6.31 5.97
N GLN A 479 22.27 6.36 4.98
CA GLN A 479 23.44 7.23 5.01
C GLN A 479 23.10 8.61 4.44
N SER A 480 23.99 9.59 4.64
CA SER A 480 23.76 10.95 4.14
C SER A 480 23.53 10.99 2.63
N GLY A 481 22.40 11.52 2.21
CA GLY A 481 21.98 11.63 0.80
C GLY A 481 21.27 10.40 0.25
N GLU A 482 20.92 9.45 1.09
CA GLU A 482 20.11 8.28 0.74
C GLU A 482 18.64 8.45 1.15
N THR A 483 17.77 7.75 0.45
CA THR A 483 16.35 7.61 0.75
C THR A 483 15.95 6.14 0.57
N PRO A 484 14.83 5.69 1.15
CA PRO A 484 14.21 4.42 0.76
C PRO A 484 13.97 4.36 -0.75
N LEU A 485 13.93 3.17 -1.31
CA LEU A 485 13.72 2.98 -2.75
C LEU A 485 12.29 3.36 -3.13
N THR A 486 12.14 4.36 -4.01
CA THR A 486 10.85 4.77 -4.59
C THR A 486 10.59 4.04 -5.91
N ASN A 487 9.35 4.08 -6.41
CA ASN A 487 8.89 3.37 -7.62
C ASN A 487 9.03 1.84 -7.54
N SER A 488 8.85 1.29 -6.37
CA SER A 488 8.83 -0.13 -6.06
C SER A 488 7.37 -0.64 -6.00
N PRO A 489 7.14 -1.95 -6.18
CA PRO A 489 5.83 -2.56 -5.90
C PRO A 489 5.42 -2.53 -4.42
N ILE A 490 6.34 -2.21 -3.51
CA ILE A 490 6.04 -1.99 -2.09
C ILE A 490 5.69 -0.51 -1.89
N LEU A 491 4.58 -0.24 -1.23
CA LEU A 491 4.11 1.11 -0.96
C LEU A 491 4.28 1.46 0.52
N PRO A 492 4.55 2.72 0.83
CA PRO A 492 4.75 3.87 -0.06
C PRO A 492 6.13 3.89 -0.72
N PHE A 493 7.10 3.17 -0.18
CA PHE A 493 8.48 2.99 -0.64
C PHE A 493 9.04 1.69 -0.05
N THR A 494 10.19 1.24 -0.54
CA THR A 494 10.86 0.03 -0.04
C THR A 494 12.08 0.41 0.77
N GLY A 495 12.09 0.01 2.02
CA GLY A 495 13.21 0.08 2.94
C GLY A 495 13.49 -1.29 3.56
N ILE A 496 13.10 -1.50 4.85
CA ILE A 496 13.18 -2.79 5.52
C ILE A 496 11.82 -3.49 5.40
N THR A 497 11.64 -4.28 4.36
CA THR A 497 10.38 -5.02 4.12
C THR A 497 10.33 -6.36 4.84
N SER A 498 11.48 -7.02 5.00
CA SER A 498 11.55 -8.32 5.66
C SER A 498 11.60 -8.21 7.17
N THR A 499 11.17 -9.28 7.84
CA THR A 499 11.40 -9.43 9.29
C THR A 499 12.88 -9.65 9.55
N PRO A 500 13.50 -8.85 10.44
CA PRO A 500 14.86 -9.08 10.93
C PRO A 500 15.01 -10.43 11.64
N ALA A 501 16.24 -10.80 11.96
CA ALA A 501 16.54 -11.94 12.80
C ALA A 501 17.49 -11.54 13.95
N ILE A 502 17.23 -12.03 15.16
CA ILE A 502 18.04 -11.72 16.34
C ILE A 502 18.75 -12.99 16.81
N ASP A 503 20.08 -12.91 16.91
CA ASP A 503 20.85 -13.88 17.68
C ASP A 503 20.97 -13.40 19.14
N LEU A 504 20.28 -14.10 20.02
CA LEU A 504 20.27 -13.80 21.45
C LEU A 504 21.61 -14.09 22.14
N THR A 505 22.46 -14.95 21.55
CA THR A 505 23.75 -15.31 22.16
C THR A 505 24.77 -14.20 22.02
N THR A 506 24.70 -13.48 20.92
CA THR A 506 25.58 -12.35 20.63
C THR A 506 24.92 -10.98 20.86
N ASN A 507 23.64 -10.95 21.21
CA ASN A 507 22.84 -9.73 21.26
C ASN A 507 22.91 -8.94 19.94
N THR A 508 22.72 -9.62 18.81
CA THR A 508 22.82 -9.01 17.48
C THR A 508 21.54 -9.19 16.69
N MET A 509 21.02 -8.10 16.14
CA MET A 509 19.95 -8.10 15.17
C MET A 509 20.53 -7.94 13.76
N TYR A 510 20.16 -8.81 12.85
CA TYR A 510 20.49 -8.73 11.44
C TYR A 510 19.30 -8.15 10.66
N VAL A 511 19.58 -7.13 9.85
CA VAL A 511 18.55 -6.37 9.12
C VAL A 511 19.06 -6.10 7.71
N VAL A 512 18.21 -6.32 6.70
CA VAL A 512 18.49 -5.89 5.33
C VAL A 512 17.72 -4.61 5.05
N SER A 513 18.46 -3.55 4.71
CA SER A 513 17.91 -2.26 4.29
C SER A 513 18.01 -2.09 2.78
N THR A 514 17.03 -1.39 2.18
CA THR A 514 16.95 -1.14 0.73
C THR A 514 16.85 0.36 0.48
N GLN A 515 17.93 0.95 0.02
CA GLN A 515 18.04 2.40 -0.16
C GLN A 515 18.48 2.75 -1.58
N THR A 516 18.26 4.00 -1.95
CA THR A 516 18.71 4.57 -3.22
C THR A 516 19.37 5.93 -3.01
N ASN A 517 20.26 6.28 -3.94
CA ASN A 517 20.89 7.60 -4.03
C ASN A 517 21.11 7.97 -5.51
N ALA A 518 21.89 9.03 -5.77
CA ALA A 518 22.18 9.48 -7.12
C ALA A 518 22.90 8.43 -8.01
N THR A 519 23.49 7.39 -7.44
CA THR A 519 24.22 6.33 -8.18
C THR A 519 23.38 5.07 -8.39
N GLY A 520 22.20 4.98 -7.77
CA GLY A 520 21.27 3.85 -7.89
C GLY A 520 20.89 3.21 -6.57
N GLY A 521 20.11 2.13 -6.66
CA GLY A 521 19.65 1.36 -5.50
C GLY A 521 20.73 0.43 -4.95
N THR A 522 20.64 0.11 -3.66
CA THR A 522 21.58 -0.74 -2.95
C THR A 522 20.89 -1.51 -1.84
N PHE A 523 21.24 -2.78 -1.65
CA PHE A 523 20.91 -3.56 -0.46
C PHE A 523 22.09 -3.57 0.51
N ARG A 524 21.82 -3.47 1.80
CA ARG A 524 22.84 -3.61 2.86
C ARG A 524 22.38 -4.59 3.94
N LEU A 525 23.29 -5.46 4.34
CA LEU A 525 23.16 -6.25 5.56
C LEU A 525 23.73 -5.42 6.71
N ASN A 526 22.91 -5.15 7.69
CA ASN A 526 23.27 -4.48 8.93
C ASN A 526 23.29 -5.50 10.07
N ALA A 527 24.27 -5.41 10.95
CA ALA A 527 24.33 -6.14 12.21
C ALA A 527 24.27 -5.11 13.35
N LEU A 528 23.16 -5.08 14.10
CA LEU A 528 22.92 -4.08 15.13
C LEU A 528 23.03 -4.71 16.52
N ASP A 529 23.69 -4.03 17.43
CA ASP A 529 23.63 -4.35 18.85
C ASP A 529 22.22 -4.03 19.37
N ILE A 530 21.50 -5.04 19.87
CA ILE A 530 20.13 -4.87 20.31
C ILE A 530 20.00 -4.00 21.57
N THR A 531 21.08 -3.72 22.27
CA THR A 531 21.06 -2.88 23.47
C THR A 531 21.22 -1.39 23.14
N SER A 532 21.68 -1.03 21.93
CA SER A 532 22.04 0.35 21.59
C SER A 532 21.71 0.78 20.17
N GLY A 533 21.34 -0.15 19.27
CA GLY A 533 21.18 0.12 17.84
C GLY A 533 22.48 0.36 17.08
N ALA A 534 23.64 0.24 17.72
CA ALA A 534 24.94 0.47 17.10
C ALA A 534 25.31 -0.66 16.13
N GLN A 535 25.97 -0.31 15.01
CA GLN A 535 26.51 -1.29 14.06
C GLN A 535 27.60 -2.15 14.73
N LYS A 536 27.52 -3.46 14.49
CA LYS A 536 28.51 -4.46 14.93
C LYS A 536 29.31 -4.98 13.74
N TYR A 537 30.39 -5.68 14.02
CA TYR A 537 31.19 -6.46 13.07
C TYR A 537 31.70 -5.67 11.83
N GLY A 538 31.81 -4.34 11.98
CA GLY A 538 32.24 -3.45 10.90
C GLY A 538 31.18 -3.18 9.83
N GLY A 539 29.92 -3.57 10.09
CA GLY A 539 28.81 -3.30 9.20
C GLY A 539 28.43 -1.80 9.07
N PRO A 540 27.50 -1.45 8.17
CA PRO A 540 26.81 -2.36 7.23
C PRO A 540 27.71 -2.82 6.07
N VAL A 541 27.39 -3.98 5.50
CA VAL A 541 28.02 -4.48 4.28
C VAL A 541 27.04 -4.43 3.11
N THR A 542 27.55 -4.02 1.93
CA THR A 542 26.73 -4.02 0.71
C THR A 542 26.50 -5.47 0.26
N ILE A 543 25.24 -5.84 0.05
CA ILE A 543 24.87 -7.14 -0.49
C ILE A 543 25.05 -7.11 -1.99
N GLN A 544 25.90 -8.00 -2.50
CA GLN A 544 26.14 -8.22 -3.92
C GLN A 544 26.25 -9.72 -4.17
N ALA A 545 25.68 -10.21 -5.23
CA ALA A 545 25.81 -11.59 -5.62
C ALA A 545 25.91 -11.72 -7.14
N SER A 546 26.71 -12.67 -7.57
CA SER A 546 26.81 -13.06 -8.97
C SER A 546 27.12 -14.55 -9.10
N VAL A 547 26.56 -15.19 -10.11
CA VAL A 547 26.80 -16.59 -10.45
C VAL A 547 27.17 -16.72 -11.94
N ALA A 548 27.81 -17.80 -12.30
CA ALA A 548 28.02 -18.14 -13.71
C ALA A 548 26.69 -18.58 -14.32
N GLY A 549 26.40 -18.13 -15.55
CA GLY A 549 25.16 -18.50 -16.25
C GLY A 549 24.91 -17.58 -17.45
N THR A 550 23.76 -17.76 -18.06
CA THR A 550 23.30 -16.99 -19.23
C THR A 550 22.08 -16.13 -18.97
N ASN A 551 21.44 -16.27 -17.79
CA ASN A 551 20.25 -15.54 -17.37
C ASN A 551 20.44 -14.99 -15.95
N ALA A 552 20.06 -13.72 -15.74
CA ALA A 552 19.98 -13.06 -14.43
C ALA A 552 21.13 -13.42 -13.46
N THR A 553 22.36 -13.34 -13.94
CA THR A 553 23.58 -13.78 -13.22
C THR A 553 24.09 -12.81 -12.16
N THR A 554 23.41 -11.68 -11.96
CA THR A 554 23.77 -10.66 -10.97
C THR A 554 22.54 -10.18 -10.23
N LEU A 555 22.62 -10.14 -8.90
CA LEU A 555 21.61 -9.57 -8.04
C LEU A 555 21.51 -8.05 -8.25
N THR A 556 20.31 -7.54 -8.48
CA THR A 556 20.02 -6.11 -8.67
C THR A 556 18.90 -5.64 -7.75
N THR A 557 18.76 -4.33 -7.56
CA THR A 557 17.66 -3.75 -6.80
C THR A 557 16.29 -3.74 -7.52
N ALA A 558 16.21 -4.37 -8.68
CA ALA A 558 14.93 -4.80 -9.25
C ALA A 558 14.33 -5.99 -8.48
N CYS A 559 15.15 -6.72 -7.70
CA CYS A 559 14.69 -7.74 -6.76
C CYS A 559 14.09 -7.11 -5.51
N LEU A 560 13.22 -7.83 -4.83
CA LEU A 560 12.71 -7.48 -3.51
C LEU A 560 13.31 -8.40 -2.44
N GLN A 561 13.78 -7.81 -1.36
CA GLN A 561 14.17 -8.54 -0.16
C GLN A 561 12.98 -8.52 0.80
N ARG A 562 12.16 -9.55 0.73
CA ARG A 562 10.91 -9.65 1.47
C ARG A 562 10.88 -10.84 2.43
N ALA A 563 11.53 -11.93 2.04
CA ALA A 563 11.65 -13.12 2.86
C ALA A 563 12.31 -12.77 4.21
N ALA A 564 11.71 -13.21 5.32
CA ALA A 564 12.25 -13.00 6.66
C ALA A 564 13.66 -13.62 6.76
N LEU A 565 14.54 -12.96 7.48
CA LEU A 565 15.89 -13.45 7.68
C LEU A 565 15.88 -14.68 8.59
N LEU A 566 16.86 -15.56 8.38
CA LEU A 566 17.13 -16.68 9.28
C LEU A 566 18.57 -16.54 9.80
N VAL A 567 18.75 -16.60 11.11
CA VAL A 567 20.06 -16.73 11.75
C VAL A 567 20.15 -18.09 12.44
N VAL A 568 21.10 -18.89 12.03
CA VAL A 568 21.32 -20.23 12.57
C VAL A 568 22.75 -20.70 12.30
N ASN A 569 23.36 -21.39 13.26
CA ASN A 569 24.67 -22.02 13.16
C ASN A 569 25.78 -21.08 12.63
N GLY A 570 25.81 -19.85 13.10
CA GLY A 570 26.85 -18.90 12.72
C GLY A 570 26.65 -18.21 11.36
N SER A 571 25.47 -18.35 10.75
CA SER A 571 25.17 -17.81 9.44
C SER A 571 23.85 -17.07 9.40
N VAL A 572 23.78 -16.00 8.61
CA VAL A 572 22.58 -15.24 8.27
C VAL A 572 22.18 -15.58 6.85
N PHE A 573 20.95 -16.07 6.65
CA PHE A 573 20.38 -16.42 5.35
C PHE A 573 19.38 -15.37 4.90
N ILE A 574 19.49 -14.95 3.62
CA ILE A 574 18.74 -13.84 3.03
C ILE A 574 18.18 -14.26 1.68
N GLY A 575 16.84 -14.27 1.55
CA GLY A 575 16.12 -14.57 0.31
C GLY A 575 15.74 -13.33 -0.47
N PHE A 576 15.77 -13.41 -1.81
CA PHE A 576 15.31 -12.36 -2.72
C PHE A 576 14.39 -12.94 -3.81
N GLY A 577 13.35 -12.18 -4.14
CA GLY A 577 12.40 -12.52 -5.19
C GLY A 577 11.99 -11.32 -6.03
N SER A 578 10.88 -11.43 -6.77
CA SER A 578 10.36 -10.38 -7.67
C SER A 578 11.32 -9.91 -8.76
N CYS A 579 12.26 -10.71 -9.16
CA CYS A 579 13.22 -10.39 -10.21
C CYS A 579 13.37 -11.54 -11.20
N HIS A 580 14.26 -11.38 -12.17
CA HIS A 580 14.46 -12.39 -13.23
C HIS A 580 15.04 -13.72 -12.73
N SER A 581 15.39 -13.83 -11.44
CA SER A 581 15.80 -15.08 -10.80
C SER A 581 15.72 -14.93 -9.29
N GLY A 582 15.41 -16.01 -8.56
CA GLY A 582 15.46 -16.05 -7.11
C GLY A 582 16.87 -16.20 -6.59
N TRP A 583 17.14 -15.59 -5.43
CA TRP A 583 18.44 -15.69 -4.78
C TRP A 583 18.29 -16.08 -3.32
N LEU A 584 19.18 -16.96 -2.85
CA LEU A 584 19.38 -17.24 -1.44
C LEU A 584 20.87 -17.05 -1.14
N LEU A 585 21.17 -16.17 -0.18
CA LEU A 585 22.54 -15.80 0.19
C LEU A 585 22.80 -16.20 1.64
N ALA A 586 24.03 -16.58 1.95
CA ALA A 586 24.51 -16.82 3.30
C ALA A 586 25.66 -15.87 3.62
N TYR A 587 25.62 -15.33 4.82
CA TYR A 587 26.67 -14.48 5.38
C TYR A 587 27.09 -15.02 6.74
N ASP A 588 28.39 -14.98 7.04
CA ASP A 588 28.89 -15.26 8.37
C ASP A 588 28.42 -14.20 9.37
N GLU A 589 27.84 -14.61 10.48
CA GLU A 589 27.18 -13.71 11.42
C GLU A 589 28.14 -12.73 12.13
N GLN A 590 29.44 -13.03 12.24
CA GLN A 590 30.40 -12.20 12.99
C GLN A 590 31.33 -11.40 12.09
N THR A 591 31.56 -11.84 10.88
CA THR A 591 32.42 -11.12 9.94
C THR A 591 31.63 -10.40 8.84
N LEU A 592 30.35 -10.72 8.69
CA LEU A 592 29.46 -10.29 7.60
C LEU A 592 30.02 -10.61 6.21
N ALA A 593 30.95 -11.56 6.13
CA ALA A 593 31.46 -12.06 4.85
C ALA A 593 30.44 -12.99 4.21
N GLN A 594 30.24 -12.83 2.90
CA GLN A 594 29.40 -13.75 2.14
C GLN A 594 30.03 -15.14 2.06
N THR A 595 29.32 -16.17 2.52
CA THR A 595 29.80 -17.55 2.60
C THR A 595 29.12 -18.48 1.62
N GLY A 596 27.94 -18.09 1.11
CA GLY A 596 27.19 -18.89 0.15
C GLY A 596 26.32 -18.03 -0.77
N VAL A 597 26.12 -18.51 -1.99
CA VAL A 597 25.25 -17.91 -3.00
C VAL A 597 24.54 -19.03 -3.75
N PHE A 598 23.24 -18.98 -3.79
CA PHE A 598 22.41 -19.79 -4.65
C PHE A 598 21.52 -18.88 -5.51
N ASN A 599 21.39 -19.25 -6.79
CA ASN A 599 20.45 -18.63 -7.74
C ASN A 599 19.56 -19.71 -8.31
N SER A 600 18.27 -19.49 -8.28
CA SER A 600 17.26 -20.50 -8.65
C SER A 600 17.21 -20.81 -10.13
N SER A 601 17.71 -19.93 -11.01
CA SER A 601 17.65 -20.11 -12.47
C SER A 601 18.73 -19.32 -13.22
N PRO A 602 20.03 -19.68 -13.06
CA PRO A 602 21.12 -18.91 -13.65
C PRO A 602 21.24 -19.08 -15.18
N ASN A 603 20.62 -20.10 -15.76
CA ASN A 603 20.73 -20.45 -17.18
C ASN A 603 19.44 -20.32 -17.98
N LEU A 604 18.29 -20.40 -17.35
CA LEU A 604 16.98 -20.37 -18.00
C LEU A 604 16.22 -19.12 -17.57
N ALA A 605 15.63 -18.44 -18.54
CA ALA A 605 14.72 -17.33 -18.26
C ALA A 605 13.30 -17.86 -18.04
N GLY A 606 12.52 -17.16 -17.20
CA GLY A 606 11.09 -17.41 -17.09
C GLY A 606 10.39 -17.15 -18.42
N GLU A 607 9.33 -17.88 -18.67
CA GLU A 607 8.48 -17.76 -19.85
C GLU A 607 7.10 -17.20 -19.47
N GLY A 608 6.31 -16.81 -20.49
CA GLY A 608 4.94 -16.32 -20.31
C GLY A 608 4.85 -14.86 -19.90
N PRO A 609 3.64 -14.37 -19.59
CA PRO A 609 3.36 -12.96 -19.32
C PRO A 609 4.00 -12.44 -18.02
N TYR A 610 4.39 -13.31 -17.13
CA TYR A 610 4.94 -12.97 -15.80
C TYR A 610 6.46 -13.15 -15.73
N ALA A 611 7.09 -13.84 -16.67
CA ALA A 611 8.53 -13.96 -16.93
C ALA A 611 9.44 -13.96 -15.68
N SER A 612 8.95 -14.50 -14.54
CA SER A 612 9.76 -14.67 -13.34
C SER A 612 10.53 -15.98 -13.39
N ALA A 613 11.57 -16.12 -12.60
CA ALA A 613 12.46 -17.27 -12.63
C ALA A 613 12.83 -17.72 -11.21
N GLY A 614 11.85 -18.28 -10.50
CA GLY A 614 12.06 -18.95 -9.22
C GLY A 614 12.37 -18.01 -8.05
N GLY A 615 11.60 -16.93 -7.89
CA GLY A 615 11.80 -15.97 -6.80
C GLY A 615 11.63 -16.58 -5.41
N VAL A 616 12.49 -16.20 -4.46
CA VAL A 616 12.36 -16.56 -3.04
C VAL A 616 11.51 -15.50 -2.35
N TRP A 617 10.22 -15.81 -2.15
CA TRP A 617 9.23 -14.85 -1.64
C TRP A 617 8.69 -15.16 -0.26
N MET A 618 8.20 -16.37 -0.12
CA MET A 618 7.63 -17.02 1.06
C MET A 618 6.54 -16.20 1.80
N GLY A 619 5.78 -15.38 1.07
CA GLY A 619 4.63 -14.66 1.62
C GLY A 619 4.93 -13.82 2.90
N GLY A 620 6.16 -13.30 3.04
CA GLY A 620 6.65 -12.67 4.27
C GLY A 620 7.35 -13.65 5.21
N GLY A 621 7.22 -14.96 5.01
CA GLY A 621 8.05 -15.98 5.63
C GLY A 621 9.49 -15.96 5.14
N GLY A 622 10.28 -16.96 5.47
CA GLY A 622 11.68 -17.01 5.08
C GLY A 622 12.24 -18.42 5.21
N PRO A 623 13.52 -18.61 4.88
CA PRO A 623 14.16 -19.89 5.02
C PRO A 623 13.94 -20.54 6.37
N VAL A 624 13.86 -21.84 6.41
CA VAL A 624 13.72 -22.64 7.63
C VAL A 624 14.94 -23.53 7.81
N ALA A 625 15.23 -23.94 9.03
CA ALA A 625 16.34 -24.84 9.33
C ALA A 625 15.90 -26.00 10.20
N ASP A 626 16.38 -27.20 9.86
CA ASP A 626 16.20 -28.37 10.73
C ASP A 626 17.26 -28.41 11.86
N THR A 627 17.14 -29.36 12.75
CA THR A 627 18.05 -29.52 13.88
C THR A 627 19.48 -29.96 13.48
N LEU A 628 19.69 -30.37 12.25
CA LEU A 628 21.00 -30.68 11.69
C LEU A 628 21.64 -29.44 11.03
N GLY A 629 20.89 -28.35 10.91
CA GLY A 629 21.29 -27.10 10.29
C GLY A 629 21.15 -27.09 8.76
N ASN A 630 20.46 -28.07 8.17
CA ASN A 630 20.09 -27.96 6.76
C ASN A 630 19.06 -26.85 6.59
N ILE A 631 19.20 -26.10 5.52
CA ILE A 631 18.32 -24.97 5.18
C ILE A 631 17.32 -25.45 4.14
N TYR A 632 16.08 -25.06 4.33
CA TYR A 632 15.02 -25.32 3.34
C TYR A 632 14.40 -24.00 2.92
N ASP A 633 14.00 -23.94 1.66
CA ASP A 633 13.39 -22.76 1.07
C ASP A 633 12.38 -23.16 -0.02
N THR A 634 11.52 -22.24 -0.40
CA THR A 634 10.62 -22.43 -1.55
C THR A 634 10.86 -21.36 -2.60
N THR A 635 10.73 -21.76 -3.85
CA THR A 635 10.82 -20.88 -5.01
C THR A 635 9.44 -20.72 -5.64
N GLY A 636 9.18 -19.53 -6.22
CA GLY A 636 7.98 -19.26 -7.00
C GLY A 636 8.17 -19.55 -8.49
N ASN A 637 7.28 -18.98 -9.28
CA ASN A 637 7.21 -19.18 -10.73
C ASN A 637 8.59 -19.12 -11.39
N GLY A 638 8.86 -20.09 -12.23
CA GLY A 638 10.11 -20.15 -12.93
C GLY A 638 10.30 -21.48 -13.68
N PRO A 639 11.30 -21.54 -14.57
CA PRO A 639 11.62 -22.78 -15.26
C PRO A 639 12.15 -23.82 -14.29
N TYR A 640 11.93 -25.08 -14.63
CA TYR A 640 12.51 -26.24 -13.94
C TYR A 640 13.20 -27.16 -14.94
N ASP A 641 14.45 -27.56 -14.67
CA ASP A 641 15.20 -28.54 -15.44
C ASP A 641 15.82 -29.66 -14.59
N GLY A 642 15.63 -29.57 -13.26
CA GLY A 642 16.17 -30.51 -12.28
C GLY A 642 17.70 -30.47 -12.10
N LEU A 643 18.38 -29.50 -12.73
CA LEU A 643 19.84 -29.36 -12.72
C LEU A 643 20.32 -27.95 -12.37
N THR A 644 19.78 -26.96 -13.03
CA THR A 644 20.21 -25.56 -12.91
C THR A 644 19.05 -24.59 -12.72
N ALA A 645 17.83 -25.03 -12.91
CA ALA A 645 16.62 -24.23 -12.77
C ALA A 645 15.62 -24.94 -11.86
N PHE A 646 15.14 -24.24 -10.85
CA PHE A 646 14.30 -24.75 -9.76
C PHE A 646 13.18 -23.75 -9.45
N GLY A 647 12.34 -23.45 -10.46
CA GLY A 647 11.08 -22.72 -10.23
C GLY A 647 10.08 -23.63 -9.51
N ASP A 648 9.16 -23.03 -8.75
CA ASP A 648 8.08 -23.70 -8.03
C ASP A 648 8.52 -24.97 -7.28
N SER A 649 9.60 -24.85 -6.52
CA SER A 649 10.25 -25.98 -5.87
C SER A 649 10.40 -25.77 -4.36
N VAL A 650 10.36 -26.87 -3.60
CA VAL A 650 10.91 -26.96 -2.24
C VAL A 650 12.35 -27.42 -2.36
N LEU A 651 13.28 -26.64 -1.81
CA LEU A 651 14.71 -26.87 -1.91
C LEU A 651 15.32 -27.16 -0.55
N LYS A 652 16.26 -28.10 -0.51
CA LYS A 652 17.08 -28.41 0.65
C LYS A 652 18.54 -28.11 0.38
N PHE A 653 19.16 -27.40 1.31
CA PHE A 653 20.58 -27.02 1.24
C PHE A 653 21.33 -27.51 2.47
N SER A 654 22.64 -27.70 2.29
CA SER A 654 23.57 -27.76 3.41
C SER A 654 23.65 -26.40 4.14
N PRO A 655 24.25 -26.34 5.34
CA PRO A 655 24.53 -25.07 6.04
C PRO A 655 25.38 -24.08 5.24
N THR A 656 26.06 -24.54 4.19
CA THR A 656 26.89 -23.69 3.30
C THR A 656 26.24 -23.44 1.95
N LEU A 657 24.90 -23.56 1.85
CA LEU A 657 24.09 -23.39 0.64
C LEU A 657 24.49 -24.29 -0.57
N GLN A 658 24.97 -25.47 -0.31
CA GLN A 658 25.06 -26.49 -1.35
C GLN A 658 23.67 -27.15 -1.49
N LEU A 659 23.07 -27.08 -2.68
CA LEU A 659 21.81 -27.76 -2.96
C LEU A 659 22.01 -29.27 -2.77
N LEU A 660 21.19 -29.87 -1.92
CA LEU A 660 21.25 -31.28 -1.55
C LEU A 660 20.11 -32.07 -2.18
N ASP A 661 18.93 -31.48 -2.28
CA ASP A 661 17.72 -32.15 -2.74
C ASP A 661 16.64 -31.14 -3.11
N ASN A 662 15.63 -31.57 -3.87
CA ASN A 662 14.46 -30.75 -4.21
C ASN A 662 13.18 -31.61 -4.31
N PHE A 663 12.04 -30.97 -4.17
CA PHE A 663 10.73 -31.42 -4.63
C PHE A 663 10.15 -30.35 -5.55
N THR A 664 9.57 -30.76 -6.66
CA THR A 664 8.90 -29.86 -7.60
C THR A 664 7.57 -30.50 -8.01
N PRO A 665 6.43 -29.79 -7.91
CA PRO A 665 5.14 -30.27 -8.38
C PRO A 665 5.16 -30.64 -9.87
N ASP A 666 4.41 -31.66 -10.25
CA ASP A 666 4.36 -32.12 -11.67
C ASP A 666 3.65 -31.10 -12.59
N ASP A 667 2.87 -30.20 -12.01
CA ASP A 667 2.18 -29.12 -12.70
C ASP A 667 2.95 -27.77 -12.69
N TYR A 668 4.24 -27.78 -12.32
CA TYR A 668 5.09 -26.56 -12.30
C TYR A 668 5.01 -25.73 -13.58
N ALA A 669 4.83 -26.37 -14.75
CA ALA A 669 4.71 -25.67 -16.03
C ALA A 669 3.43 -24.83 -16.12
N TYR A 670 2.31 -25.32 -15.58
CA TYR A 670 1.09 -24.55 -15.42
C TYR A 670 1.31 -23.41 -14.42
N MET A 671 1.94 -23.70 -13.28
CA MET A 671 2.20 -22.72 -12.22
C MET A 671 3.04 -21.56 -12.78
N ASN A 672 4.12 -21.85 -13.48
CA ASN A 672 4.96 -20.85 -14.13
C ASN A 672 4.19 -20.00 -15.17
N CYS A 673 3.29 -20.63 -15.95
CA CYS A 673 2.50 -19.96 -16.97
C CYS A 673 1.43 -19.01 -16.38
N GLN A 674 0.90 -19.29 -15.17
CA GLN A 674 -0.27 -18.57 -14.56
C GLN A 674 0.08 -17.71 -13.35
N ASP A 675 1.33 -17.52 -12.99
CA ASP A 675 1.72 -16.84 -11.75
C ASP A 675 1.19 -17.55 -10.49
N ALA A 676 1.22 -18.88 -10.51
CA ALA A 676 0.63 -19.69 -9.44
C ALA A 676 1.67 -20.16 -8.42
N ASP A 677 2.55 -19.25 -7.98
CA ASP A 677 3.71 -19.47 -7.10
C ASP A 677 3.50 -20.48 -5.97
N LEU A 678 4.38 -21.47 -5.88
CA LEU A 678 4.50 -22.32 -4.70
C LEU A 678 5.02 -21.53 -3.49
N ALA A 679 5.98 -20.64 -3.71
CA ALA A 679 6.56 -19.82 -2.65
C ALA A 679 5.60 -18.77 -2.06
N ALA A 680 4.38 -18.63 -2.56
CA ALA A 680 3.41 -17.71 -1.98
C ALA A 680 3.03 -18.08 -0.54
N GLY A 681 2.99 -19.40 -0.21
CA GLY A 681 2.53 -19.90 1.09
C GLY A 681 3.61 -20.13 2.14
N GLY A 682 4.88 -19.96 1.82
CA GLY A 682 5.99 -20.25 2.74
C GLY A 682 6.18 -21.74 3.07
N LEU A 683 7.06 -22.04 4.01
CA LEU A 683 7.44 -23.39 4.41
C LEU A 683 7.38 -23.57 5.93
N LEU A 684 6.81 -24.68 6.38
CA LEU A 684 6.81 -25.11 7.77
C LEU A 684 7.52 -26.46 7.88
N LEU A 685 8.57 -26.57 8.71
CA LEU A 685 9.07 -27.87 9.15
C LEU A 685 8.21 -28.32 10.34
N ILE A 686 7.52 -29.47 10.21
CA ILE A 686 6.63 -29.95 11.27
C ILE A 686 7.47 -30.41 12.48
N PRO A 687 7.33 -29.75 13.65
CA PRO A 687 8.16 -30.01 14.81
C PRO A 687 8.20 -31.47 15.22
N GLY A 688 9.39 -32.03 15.50
CA GLY A 688 9.60 -33.40 15.94
C GLY A 688 9.43 -34.46 14.86
N THR A 689 9.36 -34.09 13.58
CA THR A 689 9.19 -34.99 12.44
C THR A 689 10.27 -34.76 11.37
N THR A 690 10.21 -35.57 10.32
CA THR A 690 11.00 -35.37 9.08
C THR A 690 10.13 -34.82 7.94
N GLU A 691 9.04 -34.16 8.25
CA GLU A 691 8.11 -33.66 7.24
C GLU A 691 8.15 -32.12 7.16
N ALA A 692 8.08 -31.60 5.94
CA ALA A 692 7.88 -30.20 5.63
C ALA A 692 6.55 -30.01 4.90
N LEU A 693 5.88 -28.89 5.18
CA LEU A 693 4.64 -28.52 4.54
C LEU A 693 4.84 -27.26 3.69
N ALA A 694 4.49 -27.35 2.43
CA ALA A 694 4.46 -26.24 1.48
C ALA A 694 3.08 -26.16 0.79
N GLY A 695 2.74 -24.98 0.28
CA GLY A 695 1.54 -24.77 -0.51
C GLY A 695 1.56 -23.39 -1.15
N GLY A 696 0.81 -23.19 -2.22
CA GLY A 696 0.85 -21.97 -3.00
C GLY A 696 -0.49 -21.59 -3.63
N LYS A 697 -0.43 -20.77 -4.68
CA LYS A 697 -1.61 -20.20 -5.34
C LYS A 697 -2.48 -21.24 -6.09
N THR A 698 -2.02 -22.46 -6.31
CA THR A 698 -2.87 -23.51 -6.87
C THR A 698 -3.89 -24.03 -5.86
N GLY A 699 -3.71 -23.75 -4.57
CA GLY A 699 -4.51 -24.30 -3.49
C GLY A 699 -4.18 -25.74 -3.14
N LYS A 700 -3.09 -26.30 -3.67
CA LYS A 700 -2.54 -27.59 -3.25
C LYS A 700 -1.64 -27.43 -2.02
N LEU A 701 -1.69 -28.40 -1.14
CA LEU A 701 -0.74 -28.60 -0.04
C LEU A 701 0.14 -29.82 -0.34
N TYR A 702 1.44 -29.68 -0.17
CA TYR A 702 2.44 -30.71 -0.33
C TYR A 702 3.11 -30.99 1.01
N LEU A 703 2.93 -32.22 1.51
CA LEU A 703 3.69 -32.74 2.63
C LEU A 703 4.87 -33.51 2.03
N VAL A 704 6.09 -33.05 2.29
CA VAL A 704 7.30 -33.63 1.71
C VAL A 704 8.25 -34.15 2.79
N ASN A 705 8.92 -35.26 2.53
CA ASN A 705 9.86 -35.82 3.50
C ASN A 705 11.24 -35.20 3.36
N THR A 706 11.73 -34.58 4.41
CA THR A 706 13.03 -33.86 4.43
C THR A 706 14.25 -34.76 4.32
N THR A 707 14.10 -36.07 4.48
CA THR A 707 15.21 -37.04 4.25
C THR A 707 15.38 -37.40 2.79
N ASN A 708 14.32 -37.24 1.99
CA ASN A 708 14.31 -37.42 0.53
C ASN A 708 13.10 -36.64 -0.02
N LEU A 709 13.34 -35.48 -0.60
CA LEU A 709 12.29 -34.60 -1.12
C LEU A 709 11.61 -35.18 -2.37
N GLY A 710 12.29 -36.06 -3.13
CA GLY A 710 11.69 -36.86 -4.17
C GLY A 710 11.78 -36.30 -5.58
N GLY A 711 12.24 -35.08 -5.79
CA GLY A 711 12.36 -34.44 -7.10
C GLY A 711 11.00 -34.12 -7.74
N GLU A 712 10.99 -33.93 -9.06
CA GLU A 712 9.75 -33.85 -9.87
C GLU A 712 9.34 -35.26 -10.29
N GLN A 713 8.12 -35.63 -10.03
CA GLN A 713 7.55 -36.95 -10.40
C GLN A 713 6.07 -36.79 -10.76
N ALA A 714 5.64 -37.56 -11.77
CA ALA A 714 4.25 -37.52 -12.21
C ALA A 714 3.24 -37.74 -11.06
N ASN A 715 2.17 -36.98 -11.07
CA ASN A 715 1.14 -36.92 -10.01
C ASN A 715 1.71 -36.62 -8.62
N ASP A 716 2.74 -35.78 -8.55
CA ASP A 716 3.42 -35.39 -7.31
C ASP A 716 3.91 -36.56 -6.44
N ALA A 717 4.26 -37.71 -7.08
CA ALA A 717 4.63 -38.92 -6.35
C ALA A 717 5.91 -38.79 -5.48
N GLY A 718 6.64 -37.68 -5.63
CA GLY A 718 7.74 -37.28 -4.74
C GLY A 718 7.27 -36.81 -3.37
N ALA A 719 6.08 -36.25 -3.23
CA ALA A 719 5.52 -35.84 -1.96
C ALA A 719 5.06 -37.05 -1.13
N THR A 720 5.16 -36.93 0.21
CA THR A 720 4.53 -37.89 1.14
C THR A 720 3.01 -37.87 0.98
N GLN A 721 2.46 -36.65 0.74
CA GLN A 721 1.04 -36.45 0.52
C GLN A 721 0.81 -35.13 -0.25
N THR A 722 -0.12 -35.18 -1.20
CA THR A 722 -0.71 -34.00 -1.84
C THR A 722 -2.17 -33.89 -1.40
N LEU A 723 -2.58 -32.71 -1.00
CA LEU A 723 -3.93 -32.45 -0.49
C LEU A 723 -4.54 -31.24 -1.19
N TRP A 724 -5.85 -31.33 -1.43
CA TRP A 724 -6.73 -30.22 -1.78
C TRP A 724 -7.59 -29.83 -0.57
N PHE A 725 -8.04 -28.56 -0.55
CA PHE A 725 -9.12 -28.19 0.37
C PHE A 725 -10.43 -28.75 -0.18
N GLU A 726 -11.02 -29.70 0.53
CA GLU A 726 -12.31 -30.28 0.18
C GLU A 726 -13.38 -29.68 1.09
N ASP A 727 -14.25 -28.85 0.53
CA ASP A 727 -15.52 -28.49 1.11
C ASP A 727 -16.59 -28.50 0.01
N ASP A 728 -17.89 -28.40 0.40
CA ASP A 728 -19.02 -28.44 -0.55
C ASP A 728 -18.99 -27.31 -1.61
N LEU A 729 -18.08 -26.35 -1.48
CA LEU A 729 -17.99 -25.16 -2.33
C LEU A 729 -16.72 -25.12 -3.20
N SER A 730 -15.75 -26.03 -3.00
CA SER A 730 -14.41 -25.88 -3.56
C SER A 730 -13.78 -27.19 -4.05
N ALA A 731 -14.55 -28.03 -4.75
CA ALA A 731 -13.95 -29.17 -5.47
C ALA A 731 -12.94 -28.66 -6.50
N PRO A 732 -11.74 -29.32 -6.65
CA PRO A 732 -10.79 -28.98 -7.69
C PRO A 732 -11.44 -28.99 -9.07
N TYR A 733 -11.09 -28.04 -9.92
CA TYR A 733 -11.60 -27.92 -11.28
C TYR A 733 -10.45 -27.78 -12.30
N PRO A 734 -10.61 -28.33 -13.52
CA PRO A 734 -9.56 -28.26 -14.53
C PRO A 734 -9.29 -26.83 -14.96
N ALA A 735 -8.03 -26.45 -15.01
CA ALA A 735 -7.56 -25.19 -15.52
C ALA A 735 -6.47 -25.41 -16.56
N SER A 736 -6.30 -24.47 -17.48
CA SER A 736 -5.29 -24.56 -18.52
C SER A 736 -4.65 -23.20 -18.80
N CYS A 737 -3.39 -23.22 -19.15
CA CYS A 737 -2.62 -22.08 -19.62
C CYS A 737 -1.84 -22.45 -20.89
N THR A 738 -1.60 -21.48 -21.77
CA THR A 738 -0.80 -21.68 -22.98
C THR A 738 0.29 -20.63 -23.07
N ASP A 739 1.53 -21.09 -23.20
CA ASP A 739 2.73 -20.27 -23.39
C ASP A 739 3.52 -20.71 -24.63
N SER A 740 4.80 -20.31 -24.75
CA SER A 740 5.66 -20.64 -25.87
C SER A 740 6.05 -22.13 -25.92
N SER A 741 5.99 -22.84 -24.79
CA SER A 741 6.32 -24.27 -24.69
C SER A 741 5.13 -25.18 -24.95
N GLY A 742 3.89 -24.69 -24.89
CA GLY A 742 2.68 -25.47 -25.18
C GLY A 742 1.47 -25.09 -24.33
N THR A 743 0.49 -25.99 -24.28
CA THR A 743 -0.67 -25.90 -23.39
C THR A 743 -0.46 -26.82 -22.20
N HIS A 744 -0.49 -26.23 -21.00
CA HIS A 744 -0.33 -26.91 -19.72
C HIS A 744 -1.69 -27.00 -19.03
N THR A 745 -1.97 -28.10 -18.37
CA THR A 745 -3.23 -28.37 -17.70
C THR A 745 -2.99 -28.89 -16.30
N THR A 746 -3.77 -28.44 -15.34
CA THR A 746 -3.80 -28.98 -13.98
C THR A 746 -5.21 -28.81 -13.40
N ASP A 747 -5.46 -29.42 -12.26
CA ASP A 747 -6.58 -29.03 -11.42
C ASP A 747 -6.15 -27.94 -10.44
N ILE A 748 -6.99 -26.93 -10.22
CA ILE A 748 -6.79 -25.87 -9.24
C ILE A 748 -7.99 -25.79 -8.32
N ASN A 749 -7.82 -25.13 -7.17
CA ASN A 749 -8.89 -24.91 -6.19
C ASN A 749 -9.39 -23.46 -6.24
N SER A 750 -10.54 -23.19 -5.65
CA SER A 750 -11.09 -21.83 -5.41
C SER A 750 -10.40 -21.12 -4.24
N TYR A 751 -9.30 -21.65 -3.73
CA TYR A 751 -8.49 -21.09 -2.66
C TYR A 751 -7.04 -20.97 -3.09
N GLU A 752 -6.39 -19.93 -2.60
CA GLU A 752 -4.95 -19.72 -2.71
C GLU A 752 -4.33 -19.68 -1.31
N ILE A 753 -3.06 -20.06 -1.22
CA ILE A 753 -2.28 -20.05 0.01
C ILE A 753 -1.21 -18.98 -0.12
N PHE A 754 -1.27 -17.96 0.74
CA PHE A 754 -0.30 -16.86 0.79
C PHE A 754 0.42 -16.74 2.14
N GLY A 755 0.02 -17.50 3.14
CA GLY A 755 0.57 -17.47 4.50
C GLY A 755 1.21 -18.79 4.87
N THR A 756 2.22 -18.74 5.74
CA THR A 756 2.83 -19.94 6.30
C THR A 756 1.93 -20.55 7.39
N ALA A 757 1.86 -21.87 7.42
CA ALA A 757 1.09 -22.60 8.42
C ALA A 757 1.71 -22.50 9.83
N ALA A 758 0.89 -22.58 10.87
CA ALA A 758 1.34 -22.78 12.25
C ALA A 758 1.05 -24.22 12.73
N TYR A 759 1.84 -24.71 13.67
CA TYR A 759 1.68 -26.05 14.21
C TYR A 759 1.47 -26.04 15.73
N PHE A 760 0.42 -26.72 16.19
CA PHE A 760 0.13 -26.87 17.61
C PHE A 760 -0.55 -28.18 17.91
N ASN A 761 -0.03 -28.91 18.89
CA ASN A 761 -0.66 -30.07 19.51
C ASN A 761 -1.20 -31.12 18.51
N GLY A 762 -0.37 -31.50 17.54
CA GLY A 762 -0.75 -32.47 16.50
C GLY A 762 -1.68 -31.93 15.40
N SER A 763 -1.80 -30.62 15.29
CA SER A 763 -2.59 -29.96 14.23
C SER A 763 -1.80 -28.87 13.54
N VAL A 764 -2.03 -28.74 12.23
CA VAL A 764 -1.57 -27.64 11.38
C VAL A 764 -2.73 -26.66 11.20
N TYR A 765 -2.46 -25.37 11.29
CA TYR A 765 -3.41 -24.28 11.07
C TYR A 765 -2.91 -23.43 9.92
N LEU A 766 -3.76 -23.19 8.95
CA LEU A 766 -3.39 -22.51 7.71
C LEU A 766 -4.45 -21.46 7.34
N GLY A 767 -3.99 -20.26 7.01
CA GLY A 767 -4.83 -19.23 6.43
C GLY A 767 -5.02 -19.45 4.94
N ILE A 768 -6.26 -19.32 4.47
CA ILE A 768 -6.62 -19.45 3.07
C ILE A 768 -7.27 -18.19 2.54
N THR A 769 -7.05 -17.90 1.26
CA THR A 769 -7.63 -16.78 0.53
C THR A 769 -8.54 -17.32 -0.57
N PRO A 770 -9.83 -16.96 -0.60
CA PRO A 770 -10.72 -17.38 -1.68
C PRO A 770 -10.42 -16.63 -2.98
N THR A 771 -10.56 -17.33 -4.11
CA THR A 771 -10.46 -16.74 -5.46
C THR A 771 -11.83 -16.44 -6.08
N ALA A 772 -12.92 -16.82 -5.41
CA ALA A 772 -14.29 -16.67 -5.88
C ALA A 772 -15.20 -16.04 -4.82
N VAL A 773 -16.16 -15.22 -5.31
CA VAL A 773 -17.18 -14.55 -4.48
C VAL A 773 -18.03 -15.58 -3.74
N GLY A 774 -18.22 -15.36 -2.44
CA GLY A 774 -19.08 -16.22 -1.59
C GLY A 774 -18.41 -17.48 -1.06
N VAL A 775 -17.10 -17.66 -1.31
CA VAL A 775 -16.30 -18.73 -0.71
C VAL A 775 -15.69 -18.21 0.61
N PRO A 776 -15.89 -18.88 1.76
CA PRO A 776 -15.41 -18.38 3.05
C PRO A 776 -13.88 -18.48 3.13
N ALA A 777 -13.23 -17.32 3.41
CA ALA A 777 -11.85 -17.26 3.84
C ALA A 777 -11.71 -17.62 5.33
N GLY A 778 -10.50 -17.83 5.81
CA GLY A 778 -10.24 -18.05 7.24
C GLY A 778 -9.14 -19.07 7.52
N ILE A 779 -9.17 -19.62 8.72
CA ILE A 779 -8.22 -20.63 9.18
C ILE A 779 -8.78 -22.02 8.90
N ARG A 780 -7.96 -22.88 8.30
CA ARG A 780 -8.20 -24.33 8.16
C ARG A 780 -7.30 -25.08 9.14
N GLN A 781 -7.87 -26.06 9.83
CA GLN A 781 -7.15 -27.00 10.67
C GLN A 781 -6.97 -28.33 9.95
N PHE A 782 -5.79 -28.91 10.06
CA PHE A 782 -5.49 -30.26 9.61
C PHE A 782 -4.91 -31.03 10.78
N ALA A 783 -5.52 -32.15 11.15
CA ALA A 783 -4.93 -33.06 12.11
C ALA A 783 -3.75 -33.79 11.47
N TYR A 784 -2.62 -33.86 12.18
CA TYR A 784 -1.40 -34.50 11.71
C TYR A 784 -1.07 -35.76 12.55
N SER A 785 -0.94 -36.86 11.87
CA SER A 785 -0.52 -38.18 12.48
C SER A 785 0.40 -38.94 11.53
N GLY A 786 1.37 -38.25 10.91
CA GLY A 786 2.21 -38.72 9.81
C GLY A 786 1.65 -38.37 8.45
N LEU A 787 0.36 -38.19 8.34
CA LEU A 787 -0.35 -37.58 7.20
C LEU A 787 -1.28 -36.50 7.73
N LEU A 788 -1.66 -35.60 6.86
CA LEU A 788 -2.64 -34.55 7.14
C LEU A 788 -4.05 -35.03 6.85
N THR A 789 -4.97 -34.76 7.76
CA THR A 789 -6.40 -34.97 7.55
C THR A 789 -7.12 -33.66 7.80
N GLN A 790 -7.91 -33.21 6.86
CA GLN A 790 -8.67 -31.97 6.98
C GLN A 790 -9.63 -32.05 8.16
N GLY A 791 -9.62 -31.02 9.01
CA GLY A 791 -10.44 -30.89 10.19
C GLY A 791 -11.38 -29.69 10.13
N ALA A 792 -11.53 -29.01 11.25
CA ALA A 792 -12.39 -27.84 11.40
C ALA A 792 -11.88 -26.62 10.61
N TYR A 793 -12.78 -25.68 10.36
CA TYR A 793 -12.45 -24.38 9.78
C TYR A 793 -13.30 -23.27 10.40
N THR A 794 -12.83 -22.03 10.30
CA THR A 794 -13.61 -20.87 10.71
C THR A 794 -14.64 -20.54 9.63
N SER A 795 -15.84 -20.16 10.04
CA SER A 795 -16.96 -19.88 9.13
C SER A 795 -17.10 -18.40 8.75
N ASN A 796 -16.16 -17.56 9.13
CA ASN A 796 -16.28 -16.13 8.97
C ASN A 796 -15.95 -15.71 7.53
N SER A 797 -16.77 -14.84 6.96
CA SER A 797 -16.45 -14.14 5.74
C SER A 797 -15.34 -13.11 6.06
N ILE A 798 -14.11 -13.46 5.77
CA ILE A 798 -13.02 -12.48 5.62
C ILE A 798 -13.27 -11.78 4.28
N ASP A 799 -13.02 -10.48 4.21
CA ASP A 799 -13.26 -9.70 3.00
C ASP A 799 -12.52 -10.28 1.78
N GLU A 800 -13.22 -10.33 0.66
CA GLU A 800 -12.64 -10.67 -0.64
C GLU A 800 -11.52 -9.69 -0.98
N GLY A 801 -10.28 -10.16 -1.04
CA GLY A 801 -9.10 -9.33 -1.27
C GLY A 801 -8.07 -9.39 -0.15
N SER A 802 -8.38 -10.05 0.97
CA SER A 802 -7.38 -10.30 2.02
C SER A 802 -6.34 -11.31 1.51
N TYR A 803 -5.15 -10.82 1.15
CA TYR A 803 -4.04 -11.66 0.70
C TYR A 803 -3.41 -12.38 1.90
N GLY A 804 -3.81 -13.61 2.12
CA GLY A 804 -3.18 -14.59 2.97
C GLY A 804 -2.89 -14.17 4.39
N THR A 805 -3.62 -14.71 5.33
CA THR A 805 -3.26 -14.56 6.73
C THR A 805 -2.26 -15.63 7.13
N THR A 806 -1.23 -15.23 7.87
CA THR A 806 -0.28 -16.13 8.52
C THR A 806 -0.71 -16.28 9.99
N PRO A 807 -1.23 -17.46 10.42
CA PRO A 807 -1.65 -17.65 11.79
C PRO A 807 -0.46 -17.73 12.74
N PHE A 808 -0.61 -17.20 13.95
CA PHE A 808 0.31 -17.38 15.06
C PHE A 808 -0.45 -18.02 16.24
N ILE A 809 0.18 -18.93 16.98
CA ILE A 809 -0.48 -19.63 18.09
C ILE A 809 0.20 -19.27 19.39
N SER A 810 -0.59 -18.89 20.39
CA SER A 810 -0.16 -18.76 21.76
C SER A 810 -0.79 -19.87 22.61
N ALA A 811 -0.01 -20.49 23.49
CA ALA A 811 -0.47 -21.56 24.35
C ALA A 811 0.37 -21.67 25.63
N ASN A 812 -0.18 -22.30 26.66
CA ASN A 812 0.55 -22.71 27.87
C ASN A 812 0.81 -24.22 27.78
N GLY A 813 1.96 -24.60 27.23
CA GLY A 813 2.24 -25.99 26.86
C GLY A 813 1.26 -26.47 25.80
N THR A 814 0.40 -27.40 26.13
CA THR A 814 -0.68 -27.94 25.27
C THR A 814 -2.07 -27.39 25.63
N ALA A 815 -2.16 -26.47 26.59
CA ALA A 815 -3.40 -25.89 27.08
C ALA A 815 -3.61 -24.44 26.57
N ASN A 816 -4.87 -24.00 26.50
CA ASN A 816 -5.26 -22.65 26.17
C ASN A 816 -4.70 -22.17 24.80
N GLY A 817 -4.62 -23.07 23.81
CA GLY A 817 -4.18 -22.71 22.48
C GLY A 817 -5.13 -21.70 21.83
N ILE A 818 -4.61 -20.54 21.43
CA ILE A 818 -5.34 -19.50 20.72
C ILE A 818 -4.67 -19.29 19.37
N VAL A 819 -5.45 -19.40 18.30
CA VAL A 819 -5.01 -19.09 16.93
C VAL A 819 -5.30 -17.60 16.68
N TRP A 820 -4.28 -16.85 16.45
CA TRP A 820 -4.32 -15.43 16.13
C TRP A 820 -4.12 -15.23 14.63
N MET A 821 -4.87 -14.32 14.03
CA MET A 821 -4.72 -13.94 12.64
C MET A 821 -5.01 -12.46 12.42
N ILE A 822 -4.43 -11.91 11.36
CA ILE A 822 -4.75 -10.60 10.85
C ILE A 822 -5.56 -10.78 9.56
N ASP A 823 -6.77 -10.23 9.56
CA ASP A 823 -7.50 -9.95 8.33
C ASP A 823 -7.03 -8.58 7.82
N HIS A 824 -6.37 -8.57 6.68
CA HIS A 824 -5.75 -7.36 6.13
C HIS A 824 -6.76 -6.43 5.46
N GLY A 825 -8.03 -6.85 5.32
CA GLY A 825 -9.05 -6.11 4.59
C GLY A 825 -8.62 -5.84 3.14
N GLN A 826 -8.86 -4.63 2.67
CA GLN A 826 -8.32 -4.13 1.38
C GLN A 826 -6.91 -3.57 1.62
N PRO A 827 -5.82 -4.30 1.33
CA PRO A 827 -4.48 -3.82 1.63
C PRO A 827 -4.06 -2.74 0.63
N LEU A 828 -3.03 -1.99 1.01
CA LEU A 828 -2.42 -0.84 0.33
C LEU A 828 -2.29 -0.88 -1.20
N GLN A 829 -2.17 -2.05 -1.79
CA GLN A 829 -1.97 -2.21 -3.23
C GLN A 829 -3.28 -2.46 -4.00
N ASP A 830 -4.42 -2.40 -3.32
CA ASP A 830 -5.71 -2.54 -3.98
C ASP A 830 -6.14 -1.20 -4.60
N PRO A 831 -6.48 -1.17 -5.90
CA PRO A 831 -6.94 0.04 -6.57
C PRO A 831 -8.30 0.56 -6.06
N ASN A 832 -9.02 -0.23 -5.26
CA ASN A 832 -10.33 0.14 -4.70
C ASN A 832 -10.26 0.87 -3.36
N GLY A 833 -9.07 1.06 -2.82
CA GLY A 833 -8.82 1.79 -1.57
C GLY A 833 -8.30 0.91 -0.45
N GLN A 834 -7.67 1.56 0.51
CA GLN A 834 -7.05 0.94 1.67
C GLN A 834 -8.06 0.88 2.82
N SER A 835 -8.15 -0.26 3.52
CA SER A 835 -8.95 -0.41 4.74
C SER A 835 -8.07 -0.73 5.95
N THR A 836 -8.63 -0.53 7.14
CA THR A 836 -7.98 -0.94 8.39
C THR A 836 -7.93 -2.46 8.48
N ALA A 837 -6.88 -2.98 9.11
CA ALA A 837 -6.79 -4.40 9.44
C ALA A 837 -7.81 -4.81 10.50
N THR A 838 -7.96 -6.11 10.72
CA THR A 838 -8.74 -6.67 11.83
C THR A 838 -7.94 -7.80 12.49
N LEU A 839 -7.71 -7.69 13.81
CA LEU A 839 -7.14 -8.78 14.59
C LEU A 839 -8.25 -9.72 15.04
N ARG A 840 -8.08 -11.02 14.75
CA ARG A 840 -9.02 -12.07 15.16
C ARG A 840 -8.33 -13.15 15.99
N ALA A 841 -9.07 -13.75 16.90
CA ALA A 841 -8.61 -14.84 17.75
C ALA A 841 -9.63 -15.99 17.81
N TYR A 842 -9.15 -17.22 17.76
CA TYR A 842 -9.98 -18.42 17.80
C TYR A 842 -9.42 -19.44 18.81
N ASP A 843 -10.28 -20.24 19.40
CA ASP A 843 -9.84 -21.40 20.20
C ASP A 843 -9.26 -22.48 19.26
N ALA A 844 -7.97 -22.79 19.43
CA ALA A 844 -7.28 -23.80 18.63
C ALA A 844 -7.92 -25.21 18.75
N ALA A 845 -8.55 -25.52 19.88
CA ALA A 845 -9.25 -26.79 20.09
C ALA A 845 -10.67 -26.80 19.48
N ASN A 846 -11.24 -25.65 19.15
CA ASN A 846 -12.62 -25.52 18.67
C ASN A 846 -12.81 -24.33 17.72
N LEU A 847 -12.23 -24.39 16.52
CA LEU A 847 -12.36 -23.34 15.51
C LEU A 847 -13.81 -23.04 15.11
N THR A 848 -14.71 -24.04 15.17
CA THR A 848 -16.13 -23.89 14.82
C THR A 848 -16.93 -23.21 15.94
N GLY A 849 -16.35 -22.99 17.11
CA GLY A 849 -16.98 -22.32 18.25
C GLY A 849 -17.21 -20.82 18.06
N GLY A 850 -16.71 -20.26 16.96
CA GLY A 850 -16.74 -18.83 16.68
C GLY A 850 -15.48 -18.13 17.18
N GLU A 851 -15.45 -16.82 16.98
CA GLU A 851 -14.33 -15.98 17.41
C GLU A 851 -14.33 -15.77 18.92
N LEU A 852 -13.18 -15.90 19.53
CA LEU A 852 -12.94 -15.42 20.89
C LEU A 852 -12.90 -13.88 20.90
N TYR A 853 -12.29 -13.31 19.88
CA TYR A 853 -12.11 -11.85 19.74
C TYR A 853 -12.06 -11.42 18.27
N ASP A 854 -12.65 -10.24 18.02
CA ASP A 854 -12.62 -9.52 16.75
C ASP A 854 -12.48 -8.02 17.06
N SER A 855 -11.36 -7.42 16.66
CA SER A 855 -11.08 -6.00 16.91
C SER A 855 -12.03 -5.05 16.17
N GLY A 856 -12.65 -5.48 15.07
CA GLY A 856 -13.61 -4.69 14.30
C GLY A 856 -14.95 -4.47 15.03
N GLN A 857 -15.24 -5.23 16.09
CA GLN A 857 -16.47 -5.06 16.87
C GLN A 857 -16.48 -3.84 17.79
N ASN A 858 -15.29 -3.28 18.09
CA ASN A 858 -15.16 -2.08 18.91
C ASN A 858 -14.29 -1.04 18.19
N PRO A 859 -14.81 0.14 17.86
CA PRO A 859 -14.05 1.19 17.17
C PRO A 859 -12.75 1.61 17.88
N ALA A 860 -12.67 1.47 19.21
CA ALA A 860 -11.45 1.76 19.98
C ALA A 860 -10.35 0.69 19.82
N ASP A 861 -10.72 -0.51 19.37
CA ASP A 861 -9.81 -1.64 19.21
C ASP A 861 -9.37 -1.83 17.74
N VAL A 862 -9.88 -1.04 16.79
CA VAL A 862 -9.53 -1.13 15.37
C VAL A 862 -8.04 -0.78 15.20
N PRO A 863 -7.25 -1.64 14.51
CA PRO A 863 -5.85 -1.36 14.20
C PRO A 863 -5.73 -0.35 13.06
N GLY A 864 -4.50 0.00 12.72
CA GLY A 864 -4.19 0.81 11.56
C GLY A 864 -4.50 0.10 10.23
N TYR A 865 -4.04 0.71 9.14
CA TYR A 865 -4.26 0.18 7.79
C TYR A 865 -3.59 -1.17 7.58
N GLY A 866 -4.31 -2.06 6.88
CA GLY A 866 -3.83 -3.39 6.56
C GLY A 866 -2.61 -3.37 5.63
N ILE A 867 -1.64 -4.20 5.93
CA ILE A 867 -0.43 -4.39 5.13
C ILE A 867 -0.35 -5.86 4.74
N LYS A 868 -0.13 -6.14 3.44
CA LYS A 868 -0.02 -7.51 2.94
C LYS A 868 1.04 -8.31 3.68
N PHE A 869 0.69 -9.55 4.08
CA PHE A 869 1.59 -10.55 4.63
C PHE A 869 2.18 -10.24 6.02
N THR A 870 1.68 -9.24 6.73
CA THR A 870 2.03 -9.09 8.13
C THR A 870 1.42 -10.23 8.94
N SER A 871 2.14 -10.66 9.98
CA SER A 871 1.67 -11.68 10.92
C SER A 871 1.62 -11.13 12.34
N PRO A 872 0.69 -11.56 13.18
CA PRO A 872 0.69 -11.19 14.58
C PRO A 872 1.89 -11.84 15.29
N MET A 873 2.41 -11.17 16.30
CA MET A 873 3.39 -11.75 17.23
C MET A 873 2.80 -11.73 18.62
N VAL A 874 2.87 -12.86 19.32
CA VAL A 874 2.25 -13.01 20.64
C VAL A 874 3.29 -13.45 21.66
N ALA A 875 3.48 -12.65 22.69
CA ALA A 875 4.34 -12.98 23.81
C ALA A 875 4.00 -12.15 25.06
N ASN A 876 4.21 -12.72 26.22
CA ASN A 876 4.13 -12.06 27.52
C ASN A 876 2.80 -11.33 27.75
N GLY A 877 1.69 -11.96 27.39
CA GLY A 877 0.34 -11.43 27.59
C GLY A 877 -0.10 -10.36 26.59
N LYS A 878 0.66 -10.15 25.53
CA LYS A 878 0.36 -9.14 24.51
C LYS A 878 0.41 -9.70 23.09
N VAL A 879 -0.35 -9.06 22.20
CA VAL A 879 -0.32 -9.29 20.75
C VAL A 879 0.12 -8.01 20.07
N TYR A 880 1.09 -8.12 19.18
CA TYR A 880 1.67 -7.00 18.45
C TYR A 880 1.43 -7.19 16.95
N ILE A 881 0.93 -6.17 16.30
CA ILE A 881 0.70 -6.18 14.85
C ILE A 881 1.27 -4.92 14.21
N GLY A 882 2.00 -5.09 13.12
CA GLY A 882 2.49 -3.98 12.29
C GLY A 882 1.41 -3.51 11.31
N THR A 883 1.19 -2.21 11.23
CA THR A 883 0.17 -1.58 10.38
C THR A 883 0.67 -0.26 9.80
N GLY A 884 -0.10 0.34 8.86
CA GLY A 884 0.06 1.71 8.44
C GLY A 884 -0.79 2.63 9.31
N HIS A 885 -0.27 3.80 9.66
CA HIS A 885 -1.01 4.81 10.43
C HIS A 885 -1.64 5.86 9.51
N ASP A 886 -0.86 6.41 8.60
CA ASP A 886 -1.30 7.42 7.64
C ASP A 886 -1.65 6.79 6.30
N ASP A 887 -2.51 7.48 5.52
CA ASP A 887 -2.75 7.14 4.12
C ASP A 887 -1.45 7.29 3.29
N VAL A 888 -1.20 6.38 2.37
CA VAL A 888 -0.01 6.40 1.49
C VAL A 888 0.13 7.65 0.62
N THR A 889 -0.93 8.43 0.47
CA THR A 889 -0.94 9.64 -0.35
C THR A 889 -0.35 10.86 0.37
N VAL A 890 -0.14 10.79 1.70
CA VAL A 890 0.51 11.87 2.44
C VAL A 890 2.04 11.79 2.26
N PRO A 891 2.75 12.92 2.26
CA PRO A 891 4.20 12.90 2.26
C PRO A 891 4.76 12.27 3.55
N ASN A 892 5.62 11.25 3.41
CA ASN A 892 6.23 10.48 4.51
C ASN A 892 5.17 9.86 5.44
N PRO A 893 4.34 8.92 4.96
CA PRO A 893 3.32 8.30 5.76
C PRO A 893 3.94 7.50 6.91
N GLN A 894 3.35 7.64 8.09
CA GLN A 894 3.74 6.93 9.29
C GLN A 894 3.13 5.53 9.32
N GLY A 895 3.82 4.61 9.97
CA GLY A 895 3.28 3.32 10.38
C GLY A 895 3.05 3.30 11.90
N GLU A 896 2.47 2.21 12.35
CA GLU A 896 2.32 1.95 13.78
C GLU A 896 2.45 0.46 14.09
N VAL A 897 2.75 0.17 15.35
CA VAL A 897 2.59 -1.16 15.93
C VAL A 897 1.47 -1.10 16.95
N ASP A 898 0.40 -1.79 16.65
CA ASP A 898 -0.75 -1.90 17.54
C ASP A 898 -0.51 -2.99 18.59
N VAL A 899 -0.73 -2.64 19.85
CA VAL A 899 -0.51 -3.52 20.98
C VAL A 899 -1.83 -3.86 21.62
N TYR A 900 -2.16 -5.14 21.65
CA TYR A 900 -3.35 -5.69 22.29
C TYR A 900 -2.98 -6.48 23.54
N GLY A 901 -3.89 -6.56 24.47
CA GLY A 901 -3.72 -7.32 25.70
C GLY A 901 -4.99 -7.28 26.56
N LEU A 902 -4.88 -7.80 27.79
CA LEU A 902 -5.99 -7.72 28.73
C LEU A 902 -6.26 -6.26 29.10
N LYS A 903 -7.53 -5.86 28.94
CA LYS A 903 -8.00 -4.52 29.32
C LYS A 903 -7.88 -4.32 30.81
N PRO A 904 -7.50 -3.11 31.26
CA PRO A 904 -7.39 -2.76 32.67
C PRO A 904 -8.67 -2.93 33.47
#